data_61b06b63a5def63d09d85d0788488572
#
_entry.id   61b06b63a5def63d09d85d0788488572
#
_cell.length_a   1.000
_cell.length_b   1.000
_cell.length_c   1.000
_cell.angle_alpha   90.00
_cell.angle_beta   90.00
_cell.angle_gamma   90.00
#
_symmetry.space_group_name_H-M   'P 1'
#
loop_
_entity.id
_entity.type
_entity.pdbx_description
1 polymer ?
#
loop_
_entity_poly.entity_id
_entity_poly.type
_entity_poly.pdbx_seq_one_letter_code
_entity_poly.pdbx_strand_id
1 'polypeptide(L)'
;MKKYLITFLLAFCLAFIPSAAHQEVDNIVEEIMSRMSLDDKIGQLHQIDGRTDLTKVCDMIRKGQVSSIMNIVDASVIDSLQRIAVEESPSGIPILFARDIVHGFKTILPIPLGQAASFDDALICSAARNTALEATEIGIKWAFAPMMDIARDPRWGRIAEGFGEDPYLASRLAVSVVKGYQGDSLSDELSMAACAKHFVGYGAAEGGRDYNTTYVPVRSLYDTYFPPFKACVEAGVASFMSSFNDNDGVPATGNRWLLTEVLRDEWGFTGMVVSDWGSVGGLIPHGVAKDKKEAAKICLEAGCDMDMMSYSYLNNLKELIAEGDVSMDVVDEAVRRVLRLKVRLGLFEKPYTRKTSESVIYSENVLETACRLAEESSVLLKNDGILPLGEDIKTVLVTGPMADAAYDQMGTWALDGDKAHTLTPVEAIRKNLPSGVKLIYVNSLDYPRDKSPDDFKALKKAARKADVLIAFVGEEQMMSGEAHSLSDLHLQGQQSEMLEALASTGKPLVTVFMAGRPLVIASEMELSDAVLYMWHPGTMGGQAAYNLLWGKANPSGKLPVTFPRNEGQIPIYYNHKHTSHIAKGTEGNLDNVPREMPQSVMGHTSSYLDVAPTPLLPFGFGLSYTTFELSHLRVETPEVRASDSVVVYVDVKNTGDRQGCEVVQAYTGRKSASTTRPMKELKAYERVSLEAGECRTVRLEIPVESLAFCRKDLSWGTEPGNYVLTVGTSSEGGLVSYFKLNH
;
A
#
# COMPACT_ATOMS: atom_id res chain seq x y z
N MET A 1 15.85 -26.51 -44.01
CA MET A 1 14.80 -26.19 -43.05
C MET A 1 14.39 -27.40 -42.18
N LYS A 2 15.28 -28.29 -41.76
CA LYS A 2 15.00 -29.43 -40.85
C LYS A 2 16.09 -29.66 -39.79
N LYS A 3 17.05 -28.74 -39.61
CA LYS A 3 18.13 -28.84 -38.61
C LYS A 3 18.02 -27.85 -37.45
N TYR A 4 17.06 -26.90 -37.46
CA TYR A 4 16.87 -25.94 -36.38
C TYR A 4 15.70 -26.27 -35.42
N LEU A 5 14.97 -27.36 -35.68
CA LEU A 5 13.81 -27.75 -34.86
C LEU A 5 14.16 -28.69 -33.70
N ILE A 6 15.40 -29.25 -33.68
CA ILE A 6 15.83 -30.23 -32.67
C ILE A 6 16.60 -29.55 -31.52
N THR A 7 17.16 -28.38 -31.71
CA THR A 7 17.91 -27.65 -30.70
C THR A 7 16.99 -26.79 -29.77
N PHE A 8 15.77 -26.49 -30.19
CA PHE A 8 14.79 -25.74 -29.38
C PHE A 8 13.98 -26.62 -28.43
N LEU A 9 13.94 -27.95 -28.65
CA LEU A 9 13.21 -28.88 -27.75
C LEU A 9 14.07 -29.41 -26.58
N LEU A 10 15.38 -29.14 -26.56
CA LEU A 10 16.28 -29.58 -25.48
C LEU A 10 16.55 -28.47 -24.45
N ALA A 11 16.15 -27.23 -24.70
CA ALA A 11 16.25 -26.13 -23.73
C ALA A 11 14.99 -25.97 -22.82
N PHE A 12 13.90 -26.70 -23.11
CA PHE A 12 12.64 -26.60 -22.34
C PHE A 12 12.41 -27.77 -21.36
N CYS A 13 13.40 -28.65 -21.21
CA CYS A 13 13.37 -29.75 -20.25
C CYS A 13 14.43 -29.62 -19.16
N LEU A 14 14.76 -28.40 -18.70
CA LEU A 14 15.18 -28.20 -17.34
C LEU A 14 13.90 -28.17 -16.51
N ALA A 15 13.31 -29.36 -16.34
CA ALA A 15 12.26 -29.58 -15.38
C ALA A 15 12.71 -28.97 -14.04
N PHE A 16 11.88 -28.10 -13.46
CA PHE A 16 11.93 -27.75 -12.06
C PHE A 16 11.96 -29.07 -11.29
N ILE A 17 13.13 -29.48 -10.82
CA ILE A 17 13.24 -30.54 -9.82
C ILE A 17 12.80 -29.84 -8.53
N PRO A 18 11.61 -30.16 -7.97
CA PRO A 18 11.19 -29.58 -6.70
C PRO A 18 12.29 -29.81 -5.68
N SER A 19 12.55 -28.84 -4.83
CA SER A 19 13.46 -29.07 -3.70
C SER A 19 12.90 -30.23 -2.87
N ALA A 20 13.75 -30.98 -2.17
CA ALA A 20 13.32 -32.10 -1.33
C ALA A 20 12.19 -31.70 -0.36
N ALA A 21 12.22 -30.47 0.14
CA ALA A 21 11.18 -29.91 1.01
C ALA A 21 9.82 -29.72 0.29
N HIS A 22 9.80 -29.33 -0.98
CA HIS A 22 8.54 -29.24 -1.74
C HIS A 22 7.92 -30.62 -2.00
N GLN A 23 8.76 -31.60 -2.30
CA GLN A 23 8.30 -32.98 -2.51
C GLN A 23 7.72 -33.59 -1.22
N GLU A 24 8.28 -33.26 -0.06
CA GLU A 24 7.77 -33.73 1.23
C GLU A 24 6.38 -33.13 1.52
N VAL A 25 6.19 -31.81 1.30
CA VAL A 25 4.88 -31.15 1.45
C VAL A 25 3.84 -31.75 0.51
N ASP A 26 4.19 -31.99 -0.75
CA ASP A 26 3.26 -32.58 -1.73
C ASP A 26 2.90 -34.03 -1.35
N ASN A 27 3.81 -34.83 -0.83
CA ASN A 27 3.52 -36.19 -0.34
C ASN A 27 2.52 -36.18 0.83
N ILE A 28 2.68 -35.26 1.78
CA ILE A 28 1.74 -35.07 2.90
C ILE A 28 0.35 -34.68 2.38
N VAL A 29 0.30 -33.74 1.44
CA VAL A 29 -0.97 -33.29 0.81
C VAL A 29 -1.69 -34.45 0.14
N GLU A 30 -1.01 -35.26 -0.67
CA GLU A 30 -1.63 -36.42 -1.33
C GLU A 30 -2.10 -37.48 -0.33
N GLU A 31 -1.38 -37.73 0.76
CA GLU A 31 -1.83 -38.59 1.84
C GLU A 31 -3.13 -38.08 2.47
N ILE A 32 -3.22 -36.78 2.77
CA ILE A 32 -4.45 -36.18 3.30
C ILE A 32 -5.60 -36.32 2.31
N MET A 33 -5.38 -35.95 1.05
CA MET A 33 -6.39 -36.00 0.00
C MET A 33 -6.92 -37.41 -0.25
N SER A 34 -6.11 -38.44 -0.12
CA SER A 34 -6.51 -39.84 -0.32
C SER A 34 -7.60 -40.32 0.65
N ARG A 35 -7.76 -39.63 1.78
CA ARG A 35 -8.74 -39.94 2.83
C ARG A 35 -10.00 -39.07 2.79
N MET A 36 -10.01 -38.02 1.95
CA MET A 36 -11.08 -37.04 1.89
C MET A 36 -12.25 -37.52 1.02
N SER A 37 -13.46 -37.36 1.52
CA SER A 37 -14.68 -37.44 0.71
C SER A 37 -14.83 -36.23 -0.21
N LEU A 38 -15.76 -36.28 -1.16
CA LEU A 38 -16.10 -35.13 -2.01
C LEU A 38 -16.59 -33.94 -1.17
N ASP A 39 -17.39 -34.20 -0.14
CA ASP A 39 -17.91 -33.15 0.73
C ASP A 39 -16.79 -32.49 1.54
N ASP A 40 -15.78 -33.26 2.01
CA ASP A 40 -14.60 -32.70 2.66
C ASP A 40 -13.79 -31.82 1.69
N LYS A 41 -13.60 -32.27 0.44
CA LYS A 41 -12.88 -31.49 -0.59
C LYS A 41 -13.58 -30.16 -0.88
N ILE A 42 -14.89 -30.18 -1.07
CA ILE A 42 -15.68 -28.95 -1.29
C ILE A 42 -15.59 -28.01 -0.08
N GLY A 43 -15.65 -28.55 1.14
CA GLY A 43 -15.51 -27.77 2.36
C GLY A 43 -14.15 -27.07 2.49
N GLN A 44 -13.07 -27.65 1.92
CA GLN A 44 -11.76 -26.98 1.90
C GLN A 44 -11.70 -25.75 1.00
N LEU A 45 -12.64 -25.56 0.10
CA LEU A 45 -12.71 -24.40 -0.80
C LEU A 45 -13.62 -23.29 -0.29
N HIS A 46 -13.99 -23.32 1.02
CA HIS A 46 -14.94 -22.39 1.61
C HIS A 46 -14.41 -21.66 2.84
N GLN A 47 -14.51 -20.33 2.82
CA GLN A 47 -14.19 -19.43 3.93
C GLN A 47 -15.44 -18.71 4.43
N ILE A 48 -15.55 -18.55 5.75
CA ILE A 48 -16.67 -17.87 6.41
C ILE A 48 -16.20 -16.77 7.36
N ASP A 49 -17.13 -15.84 7.69
CA ASP A 49 -16.97 -14.87 8.77
C ASP A 49 -17.37 -15.52 10.12
N GLY A 50 -16.45 -15.53 11.05
CA GLY A 50 -16.65 -16.07 12.40
C GLY A 50 -17.48 -15.19 13.34
N ARG A 51 -17.79 -13.96 12.98
CA ARG A 51 -18.65 -13.05 13.77
C ARG A 51 -20.14 -13.42 13.72
N THR A 52 -20.48 -14.47 12.99
CA THR A 52 -21.82 -15.02 12.94
C THR A 52 -22.14 -15.87 14.18
N ASP A 53 -23.30 -16.54 14.21
CA ASP A 53 -23.69 -17.44 15.29
C ASP A 53 -22.66 -18.60 15.43
N LEU A 54 -21.88 -18.58 16.53
CA LEU A 54 -20.85 -19.59 16.78
C LEU A 54 -21.40 -21.01 16.82
N THR A 55 -22.67 -21.21 17.19
CA THR A 55 -23.29 -22.55 17.13
C THR A 55 -23.33 -23.07 15.71
N LYS A 56 -23.72 -22.22 14.76
CA LYS A 56 -23.74 -22.57 13.33
C LYS A 56 -22.32 -22.81 12.81
N VAL A 57 -21.37 -21.98 13.22
CA VAL A 57 -19.96 -22.16 12.85
C VAL A 57 -19.46 -23.53 13.31
N CYS A 58 -19.69 -23.90 14.58
CA CYS A 58 -19.34 -25.22 15.12
C CYS A 58 -19.99 -26.36 14.34
N ASP A 59 -21.28 -26.24 13.99
CA ASP A 59 -21.99 -27.25 13.22
C ASP A 59 -21.45 -27.39 11.79
N MET A 60 -21.05 -26.30 11.14
CA MET A 60 -20.42 -26.33 9.81
C MET A 60 -19.03 -26.99 9.89
N ILE A 61 -18.24 -26.70 10.92
CA ILE A 61 -16.93 -27.34 11.13
C ILE A 61 -17.11 -28.86 11.33
N ARG A 62 -18.04 -29.31 12.20
CA ARG A 62 -18.34 -30.73 12.41
C ARG A 62 -18.76 -31.45 11.13
N LYS A 63 -19.34 -30.76 10.17
CA LYS A 63 -19.72 -31.30 8.87
C LYS A 63 -18.61 -31.24 7.82
N GLY A 64 -17.43 -30.72 8.18
CA GLY A 64 -16.32 -30.53 7.23
C GLY A 64 -16.58 -29.47 6.16
N GLN A 65 -17.46 -28.50 6.42
CA GLN A 65 -17.93 -27.50 5.44
C GLN A 65 -17.12 -26.18 5.48
N VAL A 66 -16.09 -26.08 6.28
CA VAL A 66 -15.30 -24.86 6.50
C VAL A 66 -13.82 -25.18 6.51
N SER A 67 -13.05 -24.46 5.71
CA SER A 67 -11.61 -24.55 5.62
C SER A 67 -10.90 -23.41 6.36
N SER A 68 -11.47 -22.21 6.25
CA SER A 68 -10.93 -21.00 6.82
C SER A 68 -12.02 -20.17 7.50
N ILE A 69 -11.64 -19.52 8.60
CA ILE A 69 -12.52 -18.60 9.34
C ILE A 69 -11.79 -17.29 9.52
N MET A 70 -12.46 -16.20 9.14
CA MET A 70 -11.94 -14.85 9.37
C MET A 70 -12.65 -14.16 10.53
N ASN A 71 -12.04 -13.10 11.06
CA ASN A 71 -12.62 -12.19 12.06
C ASN A 71 -12.85 -12.78 13.48
N ILE A 72 -12.23 -13.88 13.83
CA ILE A 72 -12.13 -14.35 15.23
C ILE A 72 -10.78 -13.88 15.78
N VAL A 73 -10.82 -13.13 16.90
CA VAL A 73 -9.63 -12.50 17.50
C VAL A 73 -9.47 -12.84 18.99
N ASP A 74 -10.09 -13.95 19.43
CA ASP A 74 -9.98 -14.50 20.77
C ASP A 74 -9.32 -15.87 20.70
N ALA A 75 -8.14 -16.01 21.33
CA ALA A 75 -7.34 -17.22 21.31
C ALA A 75 -8.09 -18.45 21.87
N SER A 76 -8.93 -18.27 22.89
CA SER A 76 -9.68 -19.38 23.48
C SER A 76 -10.80 -19.87 22.57
N VAL A 77 -11.42 -18.95 21.82
CA VAL A 77 -12.42 -19.30 20.80
C VAL A 77 -11.73 -19.99 19.62
N ILE A 78 -10.59 -19.48 19.17
CA ILE A 78 -9.77 -20.10 18.10
C ILE A 78 -9.42 -21.52 18.48
N ASP A 79 -8.86 -21.76 19.68
CA ASP A 79 -8.50 -23.10 20.14
C ASP A 79 -9.72 -24.03 20.25
N SER A 80 -10.87 -23.51 20.68
CA SER A 80 -12.11 -24.28 20.77
C SER A 80 -12.62 -24.73 19.41
N LEU A 81 -12.61 -23.83 18.41
CA LEU A 81 -13.01 -24.13 17.03
C LEU A 81 -12.01 -25.08 16.37
N GLN A 82 -10.71 -24.89 16.64
CA GLN A 82 -9.66 -25.76 16.13
C GLN A 82 -9.79 -27.19 16.69
N ARG A 83 -10.12 -27.34 17.99
CA ARG A 83 -10.39 -28.66 18.57
C ARG A 83 -11.54 -29.35 17.89
N ILE A 84 -12.66 -28.65 17.62
CA ILE A 84 -13.79 -29.21 16.87
C ILE A 84 -13.35 -29.65 15.47
N ALA A 85 -12.51 -28.88 14.79
CA ALA A 85 -12.02 -29.21 13.46
C ALA A 85 -11.16 -30.47 13.46
N VAL A 86 -10.25 -30.57 14.40
CA VAL A 86 -9.27 -31.68 14.47
C VAL A 86 -9.89 -32.97 15.04
N GLU A 87 -10.76 -32.84 16.08
CA GLU A 87 -11.24 -33.99 16.83
C GLU A 87 -12.67 -34.44 16.48
N GLU A 88 -13.52 -33.54 15.96
CA GLU A 88 -14.94 -33.80 15.74
C GLU A 88 -15.36 -33.76 14.26
N SER A 89 -14.52 -33.23 13.34
CA SER A 89 -14.82 -33.21 11.92
C SER A 89 -14.44 -34.52 11.21
N PRO A 90 -15.05 -34.88 10.08
CA PRO A 90 -14.81 -36.16 9.41
C PRO A 90 -13.37 -36.35 8.95
N SER A 91 -12.70 -35.31 8.48
CA SER A 91 -11.35 -35.35 7.93
C SER A 91 -10.25 -34.94 8.91
N GLY A 92 -10.59 -34.33 10.05
CA GLY A 92 -9.64 -33.85 11.05
C GLY A 92 -8.70 -32.76 10.56
N ILE A 93 -9.10 -32.01 9.52
CA ILE A 93 -8.26 -30.96 8.90
C ILE A 93 -8.37 -29.67 9.72
N PRO A 94 -7.24 -29.06 10.15
CA PRO A 94 -7.24 -27.82 10.90
C PRO A 94 -7.84 -26.63 10.12
N ILE A 95 -8.48 -25.70 10.84
CA ILE A 95 -8.97 -24.45 10.29
C ILE A 95 -7.81 -23.46 10.10
N LEU A 96 -7.82 -22.72 9.03
CA LEU A 96 -6.93 -21.58 8.78
C LEU A 96 -7.63 -20.29 9.23
N PHE A 97 -7.17 -19.70 10.34
CA PHE A 97 -7.72 -18.45 10.84
C PHE A 97 -7.07 -17.25 10.16
N ALA A 98 -7.93 -16.34 9.64
CA ALA A 98 -7.55 -15.20 8.83
C ALA A 98 -8.07 -13.88 9.39
N ARG A 99 -7.38 -12.77 9.05
CA ARG A 99 -7.78 -11.41 9.42
C ARG A 99 -7.29 -10.40 8.38
N ASP A 100 -8.07 -9.32 8.18
CA ASP A 100 -7.58 -8.13 7.50
C ASP A 100 -6.62 -7.38 8.43
N ILE A 101 -5.33 -7.59 8.22
CA ILE A 101 -4.25 -6.96 8.96
C ILE A 101 -3.48 -6.08 7.99
N VAL A 102 -4.09 -4.96 7.58
CA VAL A 102 -3.56 -4.12 6.50
C VAL A 102 -2.35 -3.31 6.96
N HIS A 103 -2.40 -2.75 8.18
CA HIS A 103 -1.31 -1.94 8.74
C HIS A 103 -1.21 -2.04 10.28
N GLY A 104 -0.98 -3.24 10.76
CA GLY A 104 -0.89 -3.55 12.18
C GLY A 104 -2.07 -4.36 12.68
N PHE A 105 -1.92 -4.98 13.83
CA PHE A 105 -2.95 -5.80 14.46
C PHE A 105 -3.51 -5.11 15.71
N LYS A 106 -2.87 -5.23 16.86
CA LYS A 106 -3.21 -4.47 18.08
C LYS A 106 -2.51 -3.12 18.08
N THR A 107 -1.22 -3.12 17.81
CA THR A 107 -0.46 -1.92 17.55
C THR A 107 -0.69 -1.50 16.09
N ILE A 108 -1.43 -0.41 15.91
CA ILE A 108 -1.72 0.12 14.57
C ILE A 108 -0.54 0.98 14.10
N LEU A 109 -0.01 0.63 12.93
CA LEU A 109 1.04 1.34 12.23
C LEU A 109 0.44 2.52 11.43
N PRO A 110 1.25 3.44 10.90
CA PRO A 110 0.76 4.36 9.87
C PRO A 110 0.06 3.59 8.73
N ILE A 111 -0.95 4.19 8.12
CA ILE A 111 -1.58 3.58 6.92
C ILE A 111 -0.53 3.26 5.85
N PRO A 112 -0.72 2.26 4.99
CA PRO A 112 0.31 1.84 4.01
C PRO A 112 0.79 2.98 3.11
N LEU A 113 -0.09 3.92 2.71
CA LEU A 113 0.31 5.11 1.98
C LEU A 113 1.30 5.98 2.79
N GLY A 114 1.09 6.10 4.09
CA GLY A 114 2.04 6.75 5.01
C GLY A 114 3.34 5.96 5.12
N GLN A 115 3.27 4.64 5.34
CA GLN A 115 4.46 3.79 5.38
C GLN A 115 5.32 3.95 4.12
N ALA A 116 4.68 4.06 2.94
CA ALA A 116 5.39 4.26 1.68
C ALA A 116 6.20 5.56 1.65
N ALA A 117 5.77 6.59 2.38
CA ALA A 117 6.52 7.84 2.49
C ALA A 117 7.86 7.70 3.21
N SER A 118 8.07 6.64 4.00
CA SER A 118 9.35 6.39 4.65
C SER A 118 10.47 5.99 3.69
N PHE A 119 10.16 5.37 2.56
CA PHE A 119 11.15 4.75 1.66
C PHE A 119 12.15 3.86 2.41
N ASP A 120 11.71 3.23 3.50
CA ASP A 120 12.54 2.35 4.35
C ASP A 120 12.04 0.90 4.34
N ASP A 121 12.58 0.11 3.42
CA ASP A 121 12.24 -1.31 3.24
C ASP A 121 12.47 -2.11 4.52
N ALA A 122 13.56 -1.82 5.24
CA ALA A 122 13.96 -2.58 6.43
C ALA A 122 13.04 -2.29 7.62
N LEU A 123 12.67 -1.02 7.81
CA LEU A 123 11.75 -0.62 8.87
C LEU A 123 10.35 -1.19 8.63
N ILE A 124 9.85 -1.17 7.38
CA ILE A 124 8.56 -1.76 7.01
C ILE A 124 8.58 -3.28 7.23
N CYS A 125 9.67 -3.97 6.85
CA CYS A 125 9.82 -5.39 7.12
C CYS A 125 9.78 -5.71 8.62
N SER A 126 10.47 -4.90 9.44
CA SER A 126 10.49 -5.04 10.90
C SER A 126 9.11 -4.78 11.53
N ALA A 127 8.40 -3.75 11.06
CA ALA A 127 7.06 -3.42 11.50
C ALA A 127 6.04 -4.53 11.13
N ALA A 128 6.14 -5.07 9.91
CA ALA A 128 5.35 -6.23 9.48
C ALA A 128 5.66 -7.47 10.32
N ARG A 129 6.94 -7.70 10.67
CA ARG A 129 7.31 -8.81 11.58
C ARG A 129 6.70 -8.64 12.95
N ASN A 130 6.74 -7.46 13.54
CA ASN A 130 6.11 -7.15 14.82
C ASN A 130 4.59 -7.41 14.77
N THR A 131 3.95 -7.02 13.68
CA THR A 131 2.52 -7.30 13.43
C THR A 131 2.24 -8.82 13.38
N ALA A 132 3.10 -9.60 12.73
CA ALA A 132 2.96 -11.06 12.69
C ALA A 132 3.12 -11.67 14.09
N LEU A 133 4.02 -11.15 14.91
CA LEU A 133 4.21 -11.62 16.30
C LEU A 133 2.94 -11.40 17.13
N GLU A 134 2.32 -10.20 17.06
CA GLU A 134 1.07 -9.93 17.77
C GLU A 134 -0.09 -10.83 17.29
N ALA A 135 -0.26 -10.97 15.97
CA ALA A 135 -1.36 -11.73 15.38
C ALA A 135 -1.26 -13.24 15.65
N THR A 136 -0.04 -13.80 15.56
CA THR A 136 0.20 -15.22 15.79
C THR A 136 0.10 -15.61 17.26
N GLU A 137 0.28 -14.67 18.19
CA GLU A 137 0.06 -14.89 19.62
C GLU A 137 -1.36 -15.36 19.93
N ILE A 138 -2.33 -14.87 19.16
CA ILE A 138 -3.74 -15.25 19.32
C ILE A 138 -4.21 -16.32 18.32
N GLY A 139 -3.31 -16.84 17.46
CA GLY A 139 -3.61 -17.95 16.54
C GLY A 139 -4.01 -17.55 15.13
N ILE A 140 -3.91 -16.27 14.75
CA ILE A 140 -4.11 -15.85 13.36
C ILE A 140 -2.88 -16.25 12.55
N LYS A 141 -3.11 -16.99 11.46
CA LYS A 141 -2.04 -17.53 10.60
C LYS A 141 -2.12 -17.07 9.15
N TRP A 142 -3.10 -16.23 8.81
CA TRP A 142 -3.28 -15.70 7.47
C TRP A 142 -3.72 -14.23 7.52
N ALA A 143 -2.91 -13.34 6.97
CA ALA A 143 -3.22 -11.92 6.82
C ALA A 143 -3.66 -11.60 5.38
N PHE A 144 -4.74 -10.83 5.24
CA PHE A 144 -5.15 -10.30 3.94
C PHE A 144 -4.41 -8.98 3.67
N ALA A 145 -3.09 -9.09 3.55
CA ALA A 145 -2.12 -8.03 3.23
C ALA A 145 -0.82 -8.65 2.70
N PRO A 146 0.00 -7.88 1.95
CA PRO A 146 -0.13 -6.45 1.63
C PRO A 146 -1.18 -6.15 0.55
N MET A 147 -1.79 -4.97 0.65
CA MET A 147 -2.53 -4.35 -0.44
C MET A 147 -1.56 -3.52 -1.26
N MET A 148 -1.50 -3.74 -2.58
CA MET A 148 -0.49 -3.15 -3.44
C MET A 148 -1.06 -2.60 -4.76
N ASP A 149 -2.35 -2.31 -4.77
CA ASP A 149 -2.99 -1.67 -5.93
C ASP A 149 -2.37 -0.31 -6.20
N ILE A 150 -1.85 -0.12 -7.40
CA ILE A 150 -1.33 1.19 -7.83
C ILE A 150 -2.51 2.14 -8.00
N ALA A 151 -2.49 3.23 -7.23
CA ALA A 151 -3.56 4.23 -7.20
C ALA A 151 -3.06 5.58 -7.67
N ARG A 152 -3.76 6.18 -8.66
CA ARG A 152 -3.46 7.48 -9.27
C ARG A 152 -4.62 8.46 -9.18
N ASP A 153 -5.68 8.06 -8.49
CA ASP A 153 -6.86 8.87 -8.24
C ASP A 153 -7.11 8.94 -6.73
N PRO A 154 -6.77 10.06 -6.07
CA PRO A 154 -6.94 10.21 -4.64
C PRO A 154 -8.42 10.26 -4.18
N ARG A 155 -9.37 10.34 -5.12
CA ARG A 155 -10.80 10.21 -4.80
C ARG A 155 -11.17 8.79 -4.40
N TRP A 156 -10.39 7.79 -4.82
CA TRP A 156 -10.57 6.40 -4.40
C TRP A 156 -10.15 6.22 -2.93
N GLY A 157 -11.09 5.80 -2.07
CA GLY A 157 -10.84 5.69 -0.63
C GLY A 157 -9.75 4.69 -0.27
N ARG A 158 -9.61 3.62 -1.05
CA ARG A 158 -8.62 2.55 -0.81
C ARG A 158 -7.19 2.95 -1.19
N ILE A 159 -6.94 4.15 -1.72
CA ILE A 159 -5.58 4.68 -1.88
C ILE A 159 -4.81 4.64 -0.55
N ALA A 160 -5.49 4.79 0.58
CA ALA A 160 -4.93 4.72 1.92
C ALA A 160 -4.27 3.37 2.25
N GLU A 161 -4.73 2.28 1.61
CA GLU A 161 -4.34 0.91 1.89
C GLU A 161 -3.10 0.44 1.12
N GLY A 162 -2.71 1.15 0.05
CA GLY A 162 -1.62 0.80 -0.85
C GLY A 162 -0.38 1.69 -0.70
N PHE A 163 0.62 1.44 -1.55
CA PHE A 163 1.91 2.12 -1.50
C PHE A 163 2.04 3.28 -2.52
N GLY A 164 0.91 3.83 -2.99
CA GLY A 164 0.87 5.01 -3.84
C GLY A 164 0.88 4.73 -5.34
N GLU A 165 1.48 5.65 -6.12
CA GLU A 165 1.34 5.69 -7.58
C GLU A 165 2.44 4.99 -8.36
N ASP A 166 3.58 4.65 -7.68
CA ASP A 166 4.78 4.14 -8.34
C ASP A 166 4.91 2.62 -8.24
N PRO A 167 5.02 1.91 -9.39
CA PRO A 167 5.12 0.45 -9.39
C PRO A 167 6.40 -0.10 -8.76
N TYR A 168 7.54 0.63 -8.87
CA TYR A 168 8.81 0.18 -8.31
C TYR A 168 8.83 0.30 -6.79
N LEU A 169 8.42 1.45 -6.26
CA LEU A 169 8.30 1.65 -4.81
C LEU A 169 7.33 0.64 -4.21
N ALA A 170 6.13 0.51 -4.79
CA ALA A 170 5.14 -0.45 -4.32
C ALA A 170 5.66 -1.89 -4.34
N SER A 171 6.43 -2.29 -5.37
CA SER A 171 7.04 -3.62 -5.46
C SER A 171 8.02 -3.88 -4.31
N ARG A 172 8.89 -2.90 -4.01
CA ARG A 172 9.88 -3.00 -2.95
C ARG A 172 9.21 -3.17 -1.57
N LEU A 173 8.25 -2.30 -1.29
CA LEU A 173 7.58 -2.27 0.01
C LEU A 173 6.64 -3.45 0.23
N ALA A 174 5.91 -3.88 -0.80
CA ALA A 174 5.09 -5.09 -0.75
C ALA A 174 5.92 -6.34 -0.41
N VAL A 175 7.09 -6.49 -1.06
CA VAL A 175 8.05 -7.57 -0.75
C VAL A 175 8.52 -7.49 0.70
N SER A 176 8.75 -6.29 1.24
CA SER A 176 9.14 -6.10 2.65
C SER A 176 8.05 -6.57 3.61
N VAL A 177 6.78 -6.27 3.33
CA VAL A 177 5.65 -6.77 4.12
C VAL A 177 5.54 -8.30 4.04
N VAL A 178 5.63 -8.87 2.83
CA VAL A 178 5.60 -10.34 2.64
C VAL A 178 6.69 -11.01 3.47
N LYS A 179 7.93 -10.51 3.41
CA LYS A 179 9.06 -11.05 4.19
C LYS A 179 8.84 -10.89 5.69
N GLY A 180 8.32 -9.76 6.14
CA GLY A 180 8.01 -9.53 7.56
C GLY A 180 6.96 -10.52 8.09
N TYR A 181 5.86 -10.71 7.37
CA TYR A 181 4.80 -11.63 7.76
C TYR A 181 5.23 -13.09 7.72
N GLN A 182 5.89 -13.51 6.65
CA GLN A 182 6.24 -14.91 6.42
C GLN A 182 7.53 -15.34 7.12
N GLY A 183 8.37 -14.38 7.55
CA GLY A 183 9.66 -14.68 8.16
C GLY A 183 10.55 -15.54 7.26
N ASP A 184 11.49 -16.25 7.87
CA ASP A 184 12.39 -17.15 7.14
C ASP A 184 11.71 -18.46 6.72
N SER A 185 10.66 -18.87 7.43
CA SER A 185 9.85 -20.04 7.13
C SER A 185 8.40 -19.86 7.59
N LEU A 186 7.46 -20.27 6.75
CA LEU A 186 6.04 -20.30 7.13
C LEU A 186 5.73 -21.30 8.26
N SER A 187 6.55 -22.33 8.43
CA SER A 187 6.39 -23.32 9.51
C SER A 187 6.82 -22.80 10.88
N ASP A 188 7.44 -21.63 10.95
CA ASP A 188 7.69 -20.95 12.22
C ASP A 188 6.35 -20.55 12.87
N GLU A 189 6.19 -20.85 14.15
CA GLU A 189 4.98 -20.53 14.93
C GLU A 189 4.69 -19.02 14.97
N LEU A 190 5.70 -18.19 14.78
CA LEU A 190 5.60 -16.74 14.75
C LEU A 190 5.38 -16.17 13.35
N SER A 191 5.30 -17.02 12.33
CA SER A 191 5.05 -16.63 10.94
C SER A 191 3.56 -16.78 10.58
N MET A 192 3.08 -15.92 9.68
CA MET A 192 1.77 -16.02 9.09
C MET A 192 1.84 -15.86 7.57
N ALA A 193 0.90 -16.45 6.86
CA ALA A 193 0.81 -16.32 5.41
C ALA A 193 0.41 -14.88 5.02
N ALA A 194 1.11 -14.30 4.06
CA ALA A 194 0.73 -13.06 3.40
C ALA A 194 -0.23 -13.34 2.23
N CYS A 195 -1.07 -12.36 1.91
CA CYS A 195 -2.00 -12.40 0.79
C CYS A 195 -1.85 -11.13 -0.06
N ALA A 196 -1.28 -11.27 -1.25
CA ALA A 196 -1.14 -10.17 -2.20
C ALA A 196 -2.51 -9.77 -2.76
N LYS A 197 -2.94 -8.53 -2.52
CA LYS A 197 -4.27 -8.06 -2.92
C LYS A 197 -4.25 -6.65 -3.51
N HIS A 198 -5.22 -6.33 -4.37
CA HIS A 198 -6.24 -7.17 -5.02
C HIS A 198 -5.85 -7.40 -6.48
N PHE A 199 -5.75 -8.62 -6.92
CA PHE A 199 -5.28 -8.95 -8.27
C PHE A 199 -6.44 -8.91 -9.28
N VAL A 200 -6.54 -7.86 -10.19
CA VAL A 200 -5.61 -6.75 -10.41
C VAL A 200 -6.29 -5.53 -11.04
N GLY A 201 -5.63 -4.39 -10.93
CA GLY A 201 -6.05 -3.16 -11.59
C GLY A 201 -7.11 -2.36 -10.85
N TYR A 202 -7.43 -2.72 -9.64
CA TYR A 202 -8.51 -2.13 -8.83
C TYR A 202 -8.31 -0.64 -8.54
N GLY A 203 -7.06 -0.18 -8.36
CA GLY A 203 -6.74 1.23 -8.18
C GLY A 203 -7.00 2.13 -9.40
N ALA A 204 -7.42 1.55 -10.54
CA ALA A 204 -7.85 2.26 -11.73
C ALA A 204 -9.37 2.38 -11.86
N ALA A 205 -10.13 2.16 -10.78
CA ALA A 205 -11.59 2.26 -10.77
C ALA A 205 -12.06 3.61 -11.33
N GLU A 206 -13.00 3.57 -12.27
CA GLU A 206 -13.41 4.75 -13.03
C GLU A 206 -13.95 5.87 -12.13
N GLY A 207 -13.32 7.04 -12.24
CA GLY A 207 -13.65 8.22 -11.43
C GLY A 207 -13.35 8.06 -9.95
N GLY A 208 -12.43 7.19 -9.56
CA GLY A 208 -12.08 6.91 -8.16
C GLY A 208 -13.22 6.29 -7.34
N ARG A 209 -14.24 5.75 -7.99
CA ARG A 209 -15.39 5.14 -7.32
C ARG A 209 -15.12 3.67 -7.05
N ASP A 210 -15.15 3.31 -5.80
CA ASP A 210 -14.90 1.92 -5.40
C ASP A 210 -15.87 0.94 -6.04
N TYR A 211 -15.44 -0.30 -6.30
CA TYR A 211 -16.17 -1.37 -6.99
C TYR A 211 -16.53 -1.10 -8.46
N ASN A 212 -16.11 0.03 -9.02
CA ASN A 212 -16.43 0.37 -10.40
C ASN A 212 -15.53 -0.38 -11.38
N THR A 213 -15.98 -0.45 -12.63
CA THR A 213 -15.22 -1.04 -13.75
C THR A 213 -13.87 -0.35 -13.95
N THR A 214 -12.90 -1.08 -14.49
CA THR A 214 -11.61 -0.54 -14.91
C THR A 214 -11.36 -0.78 -16.39
N TYR A 215 -10.78 0.22 -17.06
CA TYR A 215 -10.39 0.17 -18.47
C TYR A 215 -8.87 0.22 -18.59
N VAL A 216 -8.22 -0.85 -18.13
CA VAL A 216 -6.76 -0.92 -18.17
C VAL A 216 -6.31 -1.75 -19.36
N PRO A 217 -5.70 -1.13 -20.39
CA PRO A 217 -5.15 -1.87 -21.51
C PRO A 217 -4.09 -2.87 -21.05
N VAL A 218 -4.01 -4.03 -21.70
CA VAL A 218 -3.05 -5.12 -21.38
C VAL A 218 -1.62 -4.57 -21.17
N ARG A 219 -1.14 -3.66 -22.03
CA ARG A 219 0.18 -3.05 -21.89
C ARG A 219 0.31 -2.27 -20.57
N SER A 220 -0.73 -1.59 -20.13
CA SER A 220 -0.71 -0.86 -18.87
C SER A 220 -0.79 -1.80 -17.67
N LEU A 221 -1.44 -2.98 -17.80
CA LEU A 221 -1.35 -4.02 -16.78
C LEU A 221 0.11 -4.44 -16.57
N TYR A 222 0.82 -4.80 -17.63
CA TYR A 222 2.23 -5.20 -17.55
C TYR A 222 3.16 -4.09 -17.07
N ASP A 223 2.99 -2.85 -17.56
CA ASP A 223 3.90 -1.75 -17.26
C ASP A 223 3.66 -1.11 -15.87
N THR A 224 2.44 -1.23 -15.31
CA THR A 224 2.05 -0.45 -14.13
C THR A 224 1.44 -1.29 -13.02
N TYR A 225 0.46 -2.15 -13.32
CA TYR A 225 -0.32 -2.81 -12.27
C TYR A 225 0.21 -4.20 -11.87
N PHE A 226 0.84 -4.93 -12.78
CA PHE A 226 1.43 -6.24 -12.51
C PHE A 226 2.73 -6.22 -11.69
N PRO A 227 3.64 -5.22 -11.82
CA PRO A 227 4.96 -5.30 -11.20
C PRO A 227 4.96 -5.59 -9.70
N PRO A 228 4.12 -4.97 -8.84
CA PRO A 228 4.11 -5.27 -7.41
C PRO A 228 3.69 -6.72 -7.11
N PHE A 229 2.72 -7.24 -7.86
CA PHE A 229 2.24 -8.62 -7.71
C PHE A 229 3.29 -9.64 -8.15
N LYS A 230 3.93 -9.39 -9.29
CA LYS A 230 5.02 -10.25 -9.77
C LYS A 230 6.18 -10.29 -8.80
N ALA A 231 6.58 -9.15 -8.26
CA ALA A 231 7.63 -9.07 -7.23
C ALA A 231 7.27 -9.90 -5.98
N CYS A 232 5.99 -9.93 -5.58
CA CYS A 232 5.53 -10.78 -4.48
C CYS A 232 5.56 -12.26 -4.82
N VAL A 233 5.25 -12.66 -6.08
CA VAL A 233 5.44 -14.06 -6.53
C VAL A 233 6.91 -14.47 -6.41
N GLU A 234 7.81 -13.63 -6.90
CA GLU A 234 9.26 -13.86 -6.82
C GLU A 234 9.78 -13.91 -5.38
N ALA A 235 9.14 -13.16 -4.46
CA ALA A 235 9.42 -13.21 -3.02
C ALA A 235 8.78 -14.41 -2.30
N GLY A 236 8.01 -15.26 -2.98
CA GLY A 236 7.40 -16.46 -2.43
C GLY A 236 6.15 -16.20 -1.59
N VAL A 237 5.34 -15.19 -1.93
CA VAL A 237 4.06 -14.93 -1.26
C VAL A 237 3.16 -16.16 -1.24
N ALA A 238 2.48 -16.39 -0.13
CA ALA A 238 1.72 -17.62 0.11
C ALA A 238 0.38 -17.69 -0.63
N SER A 239 -0.28 -16.52 -0.81
CA SER A 239 -1.61 -16.45 -1.41
C SER A 239 -1.85 -15.14 -2.15
N PHE A 240 -2.86 -15.15 -3.01
CA PHE A 240 -3.41 -13.99 -3.70
C PHE A 240 -4.89 -13.85 -3.40
N MET A 241 -5.40 -12.61 -3.44
CA MET A 241 -6.83 -12.32 -3.45
C MET A 241 -7.18 -11.66 -4.78
N SER A 242 -8.22 -12.18 -5.46
CA SER A 242 -8.74 -11.58 -6.69
C SER A 242 -9.49 -10.30 -6.37
N SER A 243 -9.47 -9.32 -7.27
CA SER A 243 -10.15 -8.05 -7.06
C SER A 243 -11.64 -8.07 -7.40
N PHE A 244 -12.39 -7.08 -6.89
CA PHE A 244 -13.82 -6.94 -7.15
C PHE A 244 -14.17 -6.46 -8.55
N ASN A 245 -13.32 -5.60 -9.14
CA ASN A 245 -13.61 -4.95 -10.41
C ASN A 245 -13.57 -5.94 -11.59
N ASP A 246 -14.31 -5.58 -12.63
CA ASP A 246 -14.00 -6.07 -13.96
C ASP A 246 -12.90 -5.22 -14.60
N ASN A 247 -12.11 -5.82 -15.46
CA ASN A 247 -11.20 -5.11 -16.34
C ASN A 247 -11.57 -5.40 -17.78
N ASP A 248 -11.90 -4.36 -18.55
CA ASP A 248 -12.36 -4.48 -19.93
C ASP A 248 -13.55 -5.46 -20.08
N GLY A 249 -14.47 -5.41 -19.11
CA GLY A 249 -15.71 -6.21 -19.08
C GLY A 249 -15.57 -7.64 -18.57
N VAL A 250 -14.40 -8.05 -18.06
CA VAL A 250 -14.21 -9.39 -17.47
C VAL A 250 -13.90 -9.27 -15.97
N PRO A 251 -14.81 -9.72 -15.07
CA PRO A 251 -14.57 -9.70 -13.63
C PRO A 251 -13.31 -10.47 -13.25
N ALA A 252 -12.44 -9.86 -12.45
CA ALA A 252 -11.13 -10.41 -12.13
C ALA A 252 -11.22 -11.79 -11.46
N THR A 253 -12.21 -12.02 -10.58
CA THR A 253 -12.43 -13.30 -9.89
C THR A 253 -12.78 -14.44 -10.85
N GLY A 254 -13.40 -14.13 -12.02
CA GLY A 254 -13.72 -15.11 -13.08
C GLY A 254 -12.79 -15.03 -14.30
N ASN A 255 -11.70 -14.31 -14.21
CA ASN A 255 -10.82 -14.09 -15.35
C ASN A 255 -9.68 -15.13 -15.42
N ARG A 256 -9.90 -16.17 -16.25
CA ARG A 256 -8.92 -17.25 -16.45
C ARG A 256 -7.57 -16.73 -16.94
N TRP A 257 -7.57 -15.72 -17.84
CA TRP A 257 -6.33 -15.15 -18.34
C TRP A 257 -5.47 -14.58 -17.19
N LEU A 258 -6.10 -13.85 -16.24
CA LEU A 258 -5.39 -13.30 -15.09
C LEU A 258 -4.94 -14.40 -14.12
N LEU A 259 -5.90 -15.24 -13.66
CA LEU A 259 -5.66 -16.15 -12.52
C LEU A 259 -4.90 -17.42 -12.91
N THR A 260 -4.95 -17.83 -14.17
CA THR A 260 -4.25 -19.03 -14.65
C THR A 260 -3.12 -18.68 -15.59
N GLU A 261 -3.40 -18.05 -16.75
CA GLU A 261 -2.40 -17.90 -17.79
C GLU A 261 -1.27 -16.93 -17.37
N VAL A 262 -1.60 -15.78 -16.76
CA VAL A 262 -0.59 -14.84 -16.27
C VAL A 262 -0.02 -15.28 -14.93
N LEU A 263 -0.87 -15.44 -13.91
CA LEU A 263 -0.39 -15.66 -12.54
C LEU A 263 0.33 -17.02 -12.39
N ARG A 264 -0.21 -18.10 -12.98
CA ARG A 264 0.32 -19.46 -12.80
C ARG A 264 1.24 -19.89 -13.93
N ASP A 265 0.79 -19.76 -15.18
CA ASP A 265 1.55 -20.31 -16.32
C ASP A 265 2.75 -19.41 -16.68
N GLU A 266 2.58 -18.07 -16.66
CA GLU A 266 3.65 -17.13 -16.98
C GLU A 266 4.57 -16.88 -15.79
N TRP A 267 4.00 -16.61 -14.57
CA TRP A 267 4.82 -16.24 -13.40
C TRP A 267 5.17 -17.42 -12.49
N GLY A 268 4.59 -18.58 -12.70
CA GLY A 268 4.89 -19.80 -11.93
C GLY A 268 4.35 -19.79 -10.50
N PHE A 269 3.29 -19.03 -10.20
CA PHE A 269 2.69 -19.02 -8.87
C PHE A 269 2.04 -20.35 -8.51
N THR A 270 2.47 -20.98 -7.43
CA THR A 270 1.99 -22.28 -6.96
C THR A 270 1.11 -22.21 -5.71
N GLY A 271 0.92 -21.02 -5.15
CA GLY A 271 0.11 -20.80 -3.97
C GLY A 271 -1.40 -20.75 -4.25
N MET A 272 -2.16 -20.42 -3.22
CA MET A 272 -3.63 -20.38 -3.23
C MET A 272 -4.13 -19.00 -3.70
N VAL A 273 -5.24 -18.99 -4.47
CA VAL A 273 -6.02 -17.79 -4.80
C VAL A 273 -7.35 -17.86 -4.06
N VAL A 274 -7.63 -16.84 -3.26
CA VAL A 274 -8.94 -16.64 -2.63
C VAL A 274 -9.70 -15.53 -3.35
N SER A 275 -11.02 -15.64 -3.45
CA SER A 275 -11.87 -14.55 -3.90
C SER A 275 -11.90 -13.43 -2.86
N ASP A 276 -12.18 -12.20 -3.26
CA ASP A 276 -12.58 -11.18 -2.31
C ASP A 276 -14.00 -11.45 -1.77
N TRP A 277 -14.43 -10.69 -0.76
CA TRP A 277 -15.68 -10.90 -0.04
C TRP A 277 -16.89 -10.97 -0.95
N GLY A 278 -17.45 -12.19 -1.10
CA GLY A 278 -18.60 -12.44 -1.95
C GLY A 278 -18.37 -12.29 -3.45
N SER A 279 -17.14 -12.04 -3.91
CA SER A 279 -16.86 -11.69 -5.31
C SER A 279 -17.11 -12.82 -6.31
N VAL A 280 -17.15 -14.10 -5.87
CA VAL A 280 -17.65 -15.19 -6.72
C VAL A 280 -19.14 -14.94 -7.06
N GLY A 281 -19.98 -14.65 -6.06
CA GLY A 281 -21.36 -14.24 -6.28
C GLY A 281 -21.49 -12.89 -7.02
N GLY A 282 -20.46 -12.06 -6.97
CA GLY A 282 -20.37 -10.77 -7.66
C GLY A 282 -20.45 -10.86 -9.18
N LEU A 283 -20.16 -12.03 -9.78
CA LEU A 283 -20.34 -12.23 -11.22
C LEU A 283 -21.80 -12.06 -11.67
N ILE A 284 -22.76 -12.26 -10.76
CA ILE A 284 -24.19 -12.09 -11.07
C ILE A 284 -24.55 -10.61 -11.33
N PRO A 285 -24.29 -9.67 -10.41
CA PRO A 285 -24.52 -8.25 -10.67
C PRO A 285 -23.63 -7.68 -11.81
N HIS A 286 -22.46 -8.26 -12.08
CA HIS A 286 -21.68 -7.94 -13.29
C HIS A 286 -22.38 -8.41 -14.58
N GLY A 287 -23.43 -9.24 -14.50
CA GLY A 287 -24.14 -9.78 -15.66
C GLY A 287 -23.38 -10.87 -16.43
N VAL A 288 -22.35 -11.46 -15.81
CA VAL A 288 -21.51 -12.51 -16.41
C VAL A 288 -21.98 -13.91 -16.04
N ALA A 289 -22.63 -14.06 -14.89
CA ALA A 289 -23.27 -15.31 -14.48
C ALA A 289 -24.78 -15.10 -14.20
N LYS A 290 -25.59 -16.07 -14.55
CA LYS A 290 -27.05 -16.00 -14.31
C LYS A 290 -27.45 -16.33 -12.87
N ASP A 291 -26.62 -17.16 -12.19
CA ASP A 291 -26.86 -17.64 -10.83
C ASP A 291 -25.53 -18.04 -10.16
N LYS A 292 -25.60 -18.41 -8.86
CA LYS A 292 -24.44 -18.84 -8.08
C LYS A 292 -23.80 -20.14 -8.59
N LYS A 293 -24.58 -21.01 -9.28
CA LYS A 293 -24.05 -22.25 -9.84
C LYS A 293 -23.12 -21.96 -11.03
N GLU A 294 -23.58 -21.10 -11.94
CA GLU A 294 -22.75 -20.68 -13.08
C GLU A 294 -21.52 -19.85 -12.60
N ALA A 295 -21.69 -18.95 -11.62
CA ALA A 295 -20.60 -18.21 -11.02
C ALA A 295 -19.55 -19.13 -10.40
N ALA A 296 -19.96 -20.17 -9.67
CA ALA A 296 -19.05 -21.17 -9.09
C ALA A 296 -18.21 -21.87 -10.16
N LYS A 297 -18.84 -22.30 -11.26
CA LYS A 297 -18.16 -22.92 -12.40
C LYS A 297 -17.11 -21.98 -12.99
N ILE A 298 -17.51 -20.77 -13.37
CA ILE A 298 -16.64 -19.78 -14.02
C ILE A 298 -15.42 -19.47 -13.15
N CYS A 299 -15.63 -19.18 -11.86
CA CYS A 299 -14.55 -18.77 -10.97
C CYS A 299 -13.57 -19.93 -10.66
N LEU A 300 -14.07 -21.13 -10.41
CA LEU A 300 -13.21 -22.29 -10.13
C LEU A 300 -12.37 -22.66 -11.37
N GLU A 301 -12.98 -22.69 -12.56
CA GLU A 301 -12.26 -22.95 -13.82
C GLU A 301 -11.30 -21.83 -14.21
N ALA A 302 -11.52 -20.59 -13.74
CA ALA A 302 -10.60 -19.49 -13.89
C ALA A 302 -9.34 -19.63 -13.01
N GLY A 303 -9.39 -20.41 -11.92
CA GLY A 303 -8.28 -20.62 -11.01
C GLY A 303 -8.42 -19.93 -9.65
N CYS A 304 -9.64 -19.49 -9.28
CA CYS A 304 -9.96 -19.05 -7.93
C CYS A 304 -10.22 -20.29 -7.05
N ASP A 305 -9.32 -20.55 -6.09
CA ASP A 305 -9.30 -21.79 -5.33
C ASP A 305 -10.29 -21.78 -4.15
N MET A 306 -10.51 -20.62 -3.51
CA MET A 306 -11.34 -20.51 -2.32
C MET A 306 -12.39 -19.41 -2.46
N ASP A 307 -13.64 -19.77 -2.17
CA ASP A 307 -14.79 -18.86 -2.15
C ASP A 307 -14.94 -18.20 -0.77
N MET A 308 -14.67 -16.90 -0.70
CA MET A 308 -14.91 -16.10 0.50
C MET A 308 -16.36 -15.63 0.54
N MET A 309 -17.16 -16.15 1.47
CA MET A 309 -18.47 -15.66 1.87
C MET A 309 -19.63 -15.82 0.86
N SER A 310 -19.41 -16.16 -0.42
CA SER A 310 -20.53 -16.23 -1.36
C SER A 310 -21.37 -17.51 -1.23
N TYR A 311 -20.82 -18.57 -0.64
CA TYR A 311 -21.40 -19.92 -0.55
C TYR A 311 -21.68 -20.54 -1.93
N SER A 312 -21.09 -20.03 -2.99
CA SER A 312 -21.30 -20.51 -4.34
C SER A 312 -20.69 -21.90 -4.54
N TYR A 313 -19.45 -22.11 -4.05
CA TYR A 313 -18.77 -23.40 -4.13
C TYR A 313 -19.45 -24.45 -3.24
N LEU A 314 -19.67 -24.14 -1.97
CA LEU A 314 -20.26 -25.07 -1.00
C LEU A 314 -21.59 -25.62 -1.46
N ASN A 315 -22.44 -24.78 -2.04
CA ASN A 315 -23.81 -25.15 -2.36
C ASN A 315 -23.99 -25.77 -3.76
N ASN A 316 -23.03 -25.59 -4.70
CA ASN A 316 -23.27 -25.95 -6.10
C ASN A 316 -22.23 -26.91 -6.70
N LEU A 317 -20.99 -27.01 -6.16
CA LEU A 317 -19.94 -27.83 -6.79
C LEU A 317 -20.32 -29.30 -6.87
N LYS A 318 -21.03 -29.84 -5.88
CA LYS A 318 -21.42 -31.25 -5.86
C LYS A 318 -22.35 -31.58 -7.06
N GLU A 319 -23.27 -30.69 -7.36
CA GLU A 319 -24.20 -30.85 -8.53
C GLU A 319 -23.44 -30.65 -9.84
N LEU A 320 -22.59 -29.62 -9.95
CA LEU A 320 -21.74 -29.34 -11.12
C LEU A 320 -20.85 -30.53 -11.50
N ILE A 321 -20.27 -31.19 -10.50
CA ILE A 321 -19.45 -32.40 -10.70
C ILE A 321 -20.30 -33.57 -11.16
N ALA A 322 -21.46 -33.78 -10.52
CA ALA A 322 -22.39 -34.88 -10.91
C ALA A 322 -22.92 -34.73 -12.31
N GLU A 323 -23.12 -33.51 -12.80
CA GLU A 323 -23.52 -33.19 -14.17
C GLU A 323 -22.36 -33.27 -15.18
N GLY A 324 -21.11 -33.33 -14.71
CA GLY A 324 -19.94 -33.33 -15.56
C GLY A 324 -19.52 -31.92 -16.05
N ASP A 325 -20.14 -30.88 -15.50
CA ASP A 325 -19.85 -29.48 -15.85
C ASP A 325 -18.56 -28.96 -15.25
N VAL A 326 -18.08 -29.53 -14.14
CA VAL A 326 -16.79 -29.29 -13.51
C VAL A 326 -16.08 -30.63 -13.30
N SER A 327 -14.81 -30.72 -13.70
CA SER A 327 -14.04 -31.95 -13.53
C SER A 327 -13.50 -32.06 -12.09
N MET A 328 -13.34 -33.30 -11.61
CA MET A 328 -12.68 -33.57 -10.33
C MET A 328 -11.23 -33.06 -10.29
N ASP A 329 -10.52 -33.08 -11.39
CA ASP A 329 -9.12 -32.63 -11.46
C ASP A 329 -8.99 -31.13 -11.08
N VAL A 330 -9.94 -30.29 -11.51
CA VAL A 330 -9.95 -28.86 -11.16
C VAL A 330 -10.22 -28.66 -9.67
N VAL A 331 -11.18 -29.43 -9.11
CA VAL A 331 -11.49 -29.40 -7.68
C VAL A 331 -10.30 -29.88 -6.86
N ASP A 332 -9.69 -31.01 -7.25
CA ASP A 332 -8.56 -31.61 -6.56
C ASP A 332 -7.35 -30.68 -6.56
N GLU A 333 -7.10 -29.99 -7.67
CA GLU A 333 -5.99 -29.05 -7.73
C GLU A 333 -6.21 -27.81 -6.84
N ALA A 334 -7.42 -27.27 -6.77
CA ALA A 334 -7.77 -26.19 -5.84
C ALA A 334 -7.57 -26.65 -4.37
N VAL A 335 -8.04 -27.84 -4.02
CA VAL A 335 -7.86 -28.43 -2.69
C VAL A 335 -6.37 -28.63 -2.36
N ARG A 336 -5.56 -29.12 -3.30
CA ARG A 336 -4.09 -29.26 -3.11
C ARG A 336 -3.47 -27.95 -2.71
N ARG A 337 -3.83 -26.83 -3.36
CA ARG A 337 -3.26 -25.52 -3.06
C ARG A 337 -3.63 -25.05 -1.66
N VAL A 338 -4.88 -25.26 -1.25
CA VAL A 338 -5.33 -24.96 0.12
C VAL A 338 -4.59 -25.78 1.16
N LEU A 339 -4.52 -27.10 0.95
CA LEU A 339 -3.85 -28.02 1.89
C LEU A 339 -2.34 -27.74 1.93
N ARG A 340 -1.71 -27.46 0.78
CA ARG A 340 -0.27 -27.08 0.73
C ARG A 340 0.02 -25.87 1.61
N LEU A 341 -0.85 -24.86 1.62
CA LEU A 341 -0.71 -23.71 2.50
C LEU A 341 -0.80 -24.11 3.98
N LYS A 342 -1.79 -24.93 4.35
CA LYS A 342 -1.96 -25.41 5.73
C LYS A 342 -0.77 -26.25 6.21
N VAL A 343 -0.22 -27.14 5.36
CA VAL A 343 0.98 -27.94 5.67
C VAL A 343 2.19 -27.04 5.84
N ARG A 344 2.41 -26.09 4.92
CA ARG A 344 3.53 -25.13 5.03
C ARG A 344 3.47 -24.27 6.28
N LEU A 345 2.29 -23.97 6.79
CA LEU A 345 2.07 -23.23 8.04
C LEU A 345 2.23 -24.10 9.30
N GLY A 346 2.50 -25.42 9.15
CA GLY A 346 2.64 -26.34 10.27
C GLY A 346 1.34 -26.60 11.06
N LEU A 347 0.17 -26.33 10.46
CA LEU A 347 -1.11 -26.43 11.16
C LEU A 347 -1.48 -27.88 11.53
N PHE A 348 -0.97 -28.88 10.84
CA PHE A 348 -1.24 -30.28 11.14
C PHE A 348 -0.44 -30.76 12.36
N GLU A 349 0.77 -30.24 12.56
CA GLU A 349 1.64 -30.53 13.69
C GLU A 349 1.29 -29.68 14.92
N LYS A 350 0.92 -28.41 14.69
CA LYS A 350 0.69 -27.41 15.73
C LYS A 350 -0.59 -26.61 15.45
N PRO A 351 -1.76 -27.23 15.60
CA PRO A 351 -3.03 -26.58 15.26
C PRO A 351 -3.49 -25.50 16.26
N TYR A 352 -2.99 -25.55 17.50
CA TYR A 352 -3.45 -24.70 18.60
C TYR A 352 -2.58 -23.46 18.78
N THR A 353 -3.12 -22.46 19.48
CA THR A 353 -2.40 -21.23 19.81
C THR A 353 -1.20 -21.51 20.71
N ARG A 354 -0.12 -20.78 20.48
CA ARG A 354 1.08 -20.88 21.30
C ARG A 354 0.83 -20.30 22.70
N LYS A 355 1.13 -21.07 23.75
CA LYS A 355 1.14 -20.54 25.11
C LYS A 355 2.42 -19.76 25.35
N THR A 356 2.32 -18.46 25.60
CA THR A 356 3.43 -17.59 25.98
C THR A 356 3.30 -17.14 27.43
N SER A 357 4.42 -16.93 28.11
CA SER A 357 4.45 -16.35 29.47
C SER A 357 4.44 -14.84 29.45
N GLU A 358 4.86 -14.23 28.35
CA GLU A 358 4.92 -12.79 28.14
C GLU A 358 4.29 -12.43 26.79
N SER A 359 3.31 -11.52 26.80
CA SER A 359 2.68 -11.04 25.58
C SER A 359 3.60 -10.06 24.86
N VAL A 360 3.64 -10.16 23.52
CA VAL A 360 4.32 -9.20 22.67
C VAL A 360 3.40 -8.02 22.30
N ILE A 361 2.11 -8.15 22.55
CA ILE A 361 1.10 -7.11 22.24
C ILE A 361 1.42 -5.84 23.03
N TYR A 362 1.55 -4.72 22.31
CA TYR A 362 1.96 -3.42 22.86
C TYR A 362 3.31 -3.43 23.60
N SER A 363 4.21 -4.38 23.32
CA SER A 363 5.54 -4.38 23.93
C SER A 363 6.34 -3.13 23.50
N GLU A 364 7.32 -2.74 24.33
CA GLU A 364 8.13 -1.53 24.09
C GLU A 364 8.76 -1.52 22.69
N ASN A 365 9.38 -2.61 22.27
CA ASN A 365 9.97 -2.74 20.93
C ASN A 365 8.94 -2.55 19.79
N VAL A 366 7.72 -3.07 19.96
CA VAL A 366 6.64 -2.92 18.96
C VAL A 366 6.19 -1.47 18.89
N LEU A 367 6.01 -0.80 20.03
CA LEU A 367 5.62 0.61 20.11
C LEU A 367 6.73 1.54 19.61
N GLU A 368 8.01 1.26 19.91
CA GLU A 368 9.16 2.02 19.39
C GLU A 368 9.25 1.92 17.86
N THR A 369 9.06 0.72 17.30
CA THR A 369 9.03 0.52 15.85
C THR A 369 7.88 1.30 15.19
N ALA A 370 6.68 1.27 15.80
CA ALA A 370 5.52 2.03 15.31
C ALA A 370 5.76 3.54 15.37
N CYS A 371 6.35 4.04 16.46
CA CYS A 371 6.71 5.45 16.62
C CYS A 371 7.71 5.90 15.54
N ARG A 372 8.80 5.16 15.39
CA ARG A 372 9.83 5.44 14.39
C ARG A 372 9.23 5.43 12.97
N LEU A 373 8.38 4.46 12.66
CA LEU A 373 7.73 4.41 11.35
C LEU A 373 6.81 5.62 11.14
N ALA A 374 6.08 6.08 12.16
CA ALA A 374 5.26 7.30 12.09
C ALA A 374 6.11 8.57 11.90
N GLU A 375 7.29 8.66 12.54
CA GLU A 375 8.24 9.74 12.33
C GLU A 375 8.77 9.77 10.89
N GLU A 376 9.25 8.63 10.38
CA GLU A 376 9.85 8.50 9.06
C GLU A 376 8.81 8.58 7.91
N SER A 377 7.54 8.28 8.20
CA SER A 377 6.41 8.43 7.27
C SER A 377 5.94 9.88 7.12
N SER A 378 6.25 10.73 8.09
CA SER A 378 5.78 12.12 8.10
C SER A 378 6.56 12.97 7.12
N VAL A 379 5.84 13.71 6.26
CA VAL A 379 6.44 14.53 5.20
C VAL A 379 6.31 16.00 5.55
N LEU A 380 7.44 16.70 5.69
CA LEU A 380 7.47 18.15 5.84
C LEU A 380 7.28 18.80 4.46
N LEU A 381 6.13 19.46 4.26
CA LEU A 381 5.76 20.04 2.97
C LEU A 381 6.18 21.51 2.83
N LYS A 382 6.19 22.25 3.94
CA LYS A 382 6.61 23.66 4.02
C LYS A 382 7.22 23.93 5.38
N ASN A 383 8.25 24.80 5.43
CA ASN A 383 8.82 25.33 6.67
C ASN A 383 9.53 26.64 6.43
N ASP A 384 8.92 27.74 6.85
CA ASP A 384 9.49 29.09 6.75
C ASP A 384 10.43 29.41 7.94
N GLY A 385 10.96 28.35 8.61
CA GLY A 385 11.94 28.43 9.68
C GLY A 385 11.35 28.37 11.10
N ILE A 386 10.04 28.06 11.25
CA ILE A 386 9.40 27.93 12.57
C ILE A 386 9.68 26.55 13.20
N LEU A 387 9.85 25.51 12.42
CA LEU A 387 10.16 24.16 12.89
C LEU A 387 11.66 23.84 12.72
N PRO A 388 12.24 23.09 13.67
CA PRO A 388 11.66 22.62 14.92
C PRO A 388 11.48 23.77 15.92
N LEU A 389 10.50 23.62 16.84
CA LEU A 389 10.21 24.64 17.85
C LEU A 389 11.42 24.89 18.75
N GLY A 390 11.85 26.17 18.81
CA GLY A 390 13.03 26.59 19.55
C GLY A 390 12.80 26.81 21.05
N GLU A 391 13.88 27.04 21.79
CA GLU A 391 13.83 27.31 23.25
C GLU A 391 13.22 28.67 23.62
N ASP A 392 13.04 29.56 22.66
CA ASP A 392 12.38 30.86 22.79
C ASP A 392 10.88 30.77 22.92
N ILE A 393 10.28 29.66 22.47
CA ILE A 393 8.84 29.38 22.58
C ILE A 393 8.47 29.11 24.05
N LYS A 394 7.59 29.94 24.62
CA LYS A 394 7.13 29.82 26.02
C LYS A 394 5.66 29.42 26.13
N THR A 395 4.86 29.64 25.09
CA THR A 395 3.46 29.29 25.10
C THR A 395 3.06 28.74 23.74
N VAL A 396 2.56 27.52 23.74
CA VAL A 396 2.06 26.83 22.55
C VAL A 396 0.57 26.71 22.63
N LEU A 397 -0.16 27.08 21.58
CA LEU A 397 -1.57 26.75 21.44
C LEU A 397 -1.70 25.53 20.55
N VAL A 398 -2.45 24.53 20.98
CA VAL A 398 -2.83 23.34 20.21
C VAL A 398 -4.32 23.34 19.99
N THR A 399 -4.77 23.08 18.77
CA THR A 399 -6.19 23.05 18.39
C THR A 399 -6.42 22.14 17.19
N GLY A 400 -7.67 22.06 16.74
CA GLY A 400 -8.09 21.29 15.58
C GLY A 400 -8.66 19.92 15.93
N PRO A 401 -9.52 19.38 15.06
CA PRO A 401 -10.29 18.17 15.36
C PRO A 401 -9.42 16.90 15.47
N MET A 402 -8.22 16.90 14.88
CA MET A 402 -7.29 15.77 14.96
C MET A 402 -6.31 15.87 16.14
N ALA A 403 -6.38 16.94 16.97
CA ALA A 403 -5.46 17.12 18.09
C ALA A 403 -5.65 16.08 19.21
N ASP A 404 -6.88 15.58 19.39
CA ASP A 404 -7.27 14.63 20.45
C ASP A 404 -8.16 13.49 19.92
N ALA A 405 -7.91 13.04 18.69
CA ALA A 405 -8.73 12.07 17.98
C ALA A 405 -8.08 10.67 17.97
N ALA A 406 -7.99 10.02 19.14
CA ALA A 406 -7.33 8.72 19.29
C ALA A 406 -7.84 7.63 18.34
N TYR A 407 -9.14 7.65 18.01
CA TYR A 407 -9.73 6.69 17.08
C TYR A 407 -9.38 7.03 15.62
N ASP A 408 -9.54 8.30 15.24
CA ASP A 408 -9.39 8.72 13.84
C ASP A 408 -7.91 8.72 13.38
N GLN A 409 -6.97 9.05 14.29
CA GLN A 409 -5.55 9.00 13.94
C GLN A 409 -5.04 7.59 13.59
N MET A 410 -5.74 6.53 13.99
CA MET A 410 -5.38 5.16 13.59
C MET A 410 -5.61 4.90 12.10
N GLY A 411 -6.55 5.59 11.48
CA GLY A 411 -6.89 5.43 10.06
C GLY A 411 -7.79 4.23 9.75
N THR A 412 -8.09 4.05 8.48
CA THR A 412 -8.94 2.95 8.00
C THR A 412 -8.32 1.59 8.29
N TRP A 413 -9.14 0.53 8.37
CA TRP A 413 -8.71 -0.86 8.63
C TRP A 413 -7.97 -1.08 9.98
N ALA A 414 -8.12 -0.19 10.93
CA ALA A 414 -7.62 -0.35 12.31
C ALA A 414 -8.58 -1.22 13.15
N LEU A 415 -8.97 -2.38 12.64
CA LEU A 415 -10.06 -3.22 13.15
C LEU A 415 -9.87 -3.69 14.60
N ASP A 416 -8.61 -3.90 15.02
CA ASP A 416 -8.24 -4.47 16.30
C ASP A 416 -7.44 -3.50 17.18
N GLY A 417 -7.25 -2.26 16.69
CA GLY A 417 -6.62 -1.17 17.42
C GLY A 417 -7.50 -0.69 18.60
N ASP A 418 -6.85 -0.28 19.67
CA ASP A 418 -7.54 0.23 20.85
C ASP A 418 -7.16 1.69 21.11
N LYS A 419 -8.16 2.57 21.12
CA LYS A 419 -7.99 4.00 21.43
C LYS A 419 -7.38 4.25 22.81
N ALA A 420 -7.55 3.30 23.76
CA ALA A 420 -6.96 3.41 25.09
C ALA A 420 -5.42 3.24 25.07
N HIS A 421 -4.88 2.61 24.04
CA HIS A 421 -3.45 2.45 23.80
C HIS A 421 -2.89 3.46 22.79
N THR A 422 -3.75 4.32 22.21
CA THR A 422 -3.38 5.29 21.18
C THR A 422 -3.07 6.63 21.80
N LEU A 423 -1.82 7.09 21.70
CA LEU A 423 -1.38 8.36 22.26
C LEU A 423 -1.69 9.50 21.29
N THR A 424 -2.57 10.44 21.70
CA THR A 424 -2.93 11.59 20.86
C THR A 424 -1.87 12.69 20.87
N PRO A 425 -1.84 13.58 19.85
CA PRO A 425 -0.91 14.71 19.82
C PRO A 425 -0.97 15.57 21.08
N VAL A 426 -2.18 15.95 21.53
CA VAL A 426 -2.31 16.81 22.72
C VAL A 426 -1.86 16.10 24.00
N GLU A 427 -2.10 14.80 24.12
CA GLU A 427 -1.62 14.01 25.26
C GLU A 427 -0.09 13.88 25.25
N ALA A 428 0.50 13.56 24.08
CA ALA A 428 1.94 13.46 23.93
C ALA A 428 2.63 14.79 24.22
N ILE A 429 2.12 15.90 23.69
CA ILE A 429 2.61 17.25 23.96
C ILE A 429 2.51 17.54 25.46
N ARG A 430 1.35 17.31 26.09
CA ARG A 430 1.15 17.54 27.55
C ARG A 430 2.14 16.75 28.39
N LYS A 431 2.39 15.50 28.05
CA LYS A 431 3.30 14.58 28.74
C LYS A 431 4.78 15.00 28.64
N ASN A 432 5.17 15.50 27.47
CA ASN A 432 6.59 15.74 27.14
C ASN A 432 6.96 17.22 27.07
N LEU A 433 6.06 18.14 27.41
CA LEU A 433 6.27 19.58 27.27
C LEU A 433 7.55 20.04 28.01
N PRO A 434 8.45 20.81 27.34
CA PRO A 434 9.67 21.30 27.99
C PRO A 434 9.37 22.16 29.22
N SER A 435 10.28 22.12 30.22
CA SER A 435 10.12 22.90 31.45
C SER A 435 9.99 24.39 31.13
N GLY A 436 8.98 25.04 31.72
CA GLY A 436 8.68 26.46 31.51
C GLY A 436 7.83 26.79 30.29
N VAL A 437 7.53 25.84 29.44
CA VAL A 437 6.57 26.02 28.32
C VAL A 437 5.15 25.77 28.79
N LYS A 438 4.20 26.59 28.35
CA LYS A 438 2.78 26.46 28.66
C LYS A 438 2.02 25.94 27.45
N LEU A 439 1.13 24.99 27.71
CA LEU A 439 0.16 24.49 26.72
C LEU A 439 -1.17 25.18 26.92
N ILE A 440 -1.70 25.76 25.86
CA ILE A 440 -3.09 26.17 25.73
C ILE A 440 -3.75 25.17 24.76
N TYR A 441 -4.68 24.37 25.22
CA TYR A 441 -5.47 23.50 24.35
C TYR A 441 -6.88 24.08 24.17
N VAL A 442 -7.33 24.20 22.93
CA VAL A 442 -8.67 24.66 22.58
C VAL A 442 -9.30 23.63 21.66
N ASN A 443 -10.31 22.92 22.14
CA ASN A 443 -11.17 22.11 21.27
C ASN A 443 -12.10 23.05 20.51
N SER A 444 -11.76 23.35 19.25
CA SER A 444 -12.51 24.32 18.42
C SER A 444 -13.49 23.66 17.45
N LEU A 445 -13.26 22.39 17.13
CA LEU A 445 -14.12 21.55 16.29
C LEU A 445 -14.11 20.16 16.91
N ASP A 446 -15.28 19.55 17.09
CA ASP A 446 -15.40 18.26 17.76
C ASP A 446 -14.92 17.10 16.87
N TYR A 447 -15.04 17.23 15.55
CA TYR A 447 -14.60 16.24 14.55
C TYR A 447 -14.36 16.92 13.20
N PRO A 448 -13.63 16.31 12.25
CA PRO A 448 -13.24 16.92 10.97
C PRO A 448 -14.40 17.46 10.12
N ARG A 449 -15.56 16.77 10.09
CA ARG A 449 -16.75 17.19 9.31
C ARG A 449 -17.68 18.14 10.06
N ASP A 450 -17.28 18.67 11.22
CA ASP A 450 -18.11 19.57 12.00
C ASP A 450 -18.46 20.84 11.21
N LYS A 451 -19.76 21.08 11.00
CA LYS A 451 -20.33 22.23 10.31
C LYS A 451 -21.11 23.15 11.28
N SER A 452 -20.93 22.97 12.57
CA SER A 452 -21.56 23.81 13.59
C SER A 452 -21.04 25.24 13.43
N PRO A 453 -21.94 26.25 13.33
CA PRO A 453 -21.49 27.61 13.14
C PRO A 453 -20.62 28.11 14.29
N ASP A 454 -19.38 28.46 14.02
CA ASP A 454 -18.48 29.13 14.96
C ASP A 454 -17.77 30.30 14.26
N ASP A 455 -17.65 31.43 14.96
CA ASP A 455 -16.87 32.60 14.49
C ASP A 455 -15.43 32.57 15.02
N PHE A 456 -15.06 31.51 15.73
CA PHE A 456 -13.72 31.26 16.31
C PHE A 456 -13.20 32.40 17.21
N LYS A 457 -14.09 33.23 17.80
CA LYS A 457 -13.69 34.33 18.69
C LYS A 457 -12.91 33.86 19.90
N ALA A 458 -13.35 32.76 20.52
CA ALA A 458 -12.67 32.19 21.68
C ALA A 458 -11.27 31.66 21.31
N LEU A 459 -11.16 30.97 20.17
CA LEU A 459 -9.91 30.46 19.61
C LEU A 459 -8.95 31.61 19.30
N LYS A 460 -9.39 32.65 18.57
CA LYS A 460 -8.58 33.85 18.27
C LYS A 460 -8.08 34.57 19.55
N LYS A 461 -8.93 34.65 20.56
CA LYS A 461 -8.54 35.25 21.87
C LYS A 461 -7.47 34.41 22.56
N ALA A 462 -7.54 33.09 22.50
CA ALA A 462 -6.53 32.19 23.05
C ALA A 462 -5.22 32.27 22.23
N ALA A 463 -5.31 32.26 20.89
CA ALA A 463 -4.20 32.30 19.96
C ALA A 463 -3.29 33.53 20.17
N ARG A 464 -3.85 34.70 20.44
CA ARG A 464 -3.08 35.93 20.71
C ARG A 464 -2.16 35.82 21.92
N LYS A 465 -2.37 34.84 22.83
CA LYS A 465 -1.57 34.64 24.05
C LYS A 465 -0.43 33.62 23.82
N ALA A 466 -0.45 32.94 22.70
CA ALA A 466 0.58 31.96 22.33
C ALA A 466 1.70 32.59 21.52
N ASP A 467 2.87 31.96 21.55
CA ASP A 467 4.01 32.30 20.69
C ASP A 467 3.91 31.59 19.36
N VAL A 468 3.36 30.37 19.32
CA VAL A 468 3.13 29.55 18.15
C VAL A 468 1.77 28.83 18.25
N LEU A 469 1.12 28.64 17.11
CA LEU A 469 -0.13 27.95 16.96
C LEU A 469 0.13 26.62 16.23
N ILE A 470 -0.42 25.51 16.75
CA ILE A 470 -0.35 24.19 16.12
C ILE A 470 -1.76 23.69 15.91
N ALA A 471 -2.16 23.55 14.65
CA ALA A 471 -3.47 23.06 14.25
C ALA A 471 -3.36 21.65 13.67
N PHE A 472 -4.03 20.67 14.27
CA PHE A 472 -4.14 19.31 13.76
C PHE A 472 -5.47 19.17 13.00
N VAL A 473 -5.38 18.97 11.70
CA VAL A 473 -6.51 18.91 10.75
C VAL A 473 -6.45 17.64 9.90
N GLY A 474 -7.53 17.31 9.21
CA GLY A 474 -7.52 16.18 8.30
C GLY A 474 -8.85 15.47 8.15
N GLU A 475 -8.79 14.15 8.01
CA GLU A 475 -9.92 13.27 7.77
C GLU A 475 -10.18 12.36 8.99
N GLU A 476 -11.46 12.05 9.24
CA GLU A 476 -11.84 10.95 10.13
C GLU A 476 -11.42 9.60 9.50
N GLN A 477 -11.20 8.60 10.34
CA GLN A 477 -10.88 7.23 9.93
C GLN A 477 -11.81 6.71 8.81
N MET A 478 -13.11 6.97 8.94
CA MET A 478 -14.13 6.51 8.02
C MET A 478 -14.17 7.25 6.67
N MET A 479 -13.38 8.29 6.47
CA MET A 479 -13.40 9.06 5.22
C MET A 479 -12.49 8.44 4.15
N SER A 480 -11.70 7.42 4.48
CA SER A 480 -10.87 6.65 3.56
C SER A 480 -11.08 5.15 3.76
N GLY A 481 -10.55 4.32 2.85
CA GLY A 481 -10.72 2.88 2.84
C GLY A 481 -11.83 2.41 1.89
N GLU A 482 -12.26 1.17 2.07
CA GLU A 482 -13.21 0.50 1.21
C GLU A 482 -14.59 1.16 1.24
N ALA A 483 -15.18 1.35 0.08
CA ALA A 483 -16.46 2.04 -0.15
C ALA A 483 -16.49 3.52 0.27
N HIS A 484 -15.35 4.15 0.59
CA HIS A 484 -15.26 5.53 1.07
C HIS A 484 -14.56 6.45 0.05
N SER A 485 -15.07 6.47 -1.18
CA SER A 485 -14.62 7.40 -2.22
C SER A 485 -15.17 8.82 -1.97
N LEU A 486 -14.34 9.83 -2.16
CA LEU A 486 -14.72 11.25 -2.04
C LEU A 486 -14.54 11.98 -3.38
N SER A 487 -15.49 12.80 -3.74
CA SER A 487 -15.42 13.65 -4.95
C SER A 487 -14.76 15.00 -4.67
N ASP A 488 -14.83 15.48 -3.44
CA ASP A 488 -14.25 16.73 -2.94
C ASP A 488 -13.07 16.38 -2.02
N LEU A 489 -11.87 16.83 -2.40
CA LEU A 489 -10.60 16.54 -1.72
C LEU A 489 -10.12 17.69 -0.83
N HIS A 490 -10.93 18.70 -0.59
CA HIS A 490 -10.64 19.75 0.40
C HIS A 490 -10.90 19.28 1.83
N LEU A 491 -10.35 20.00 2.80
CA LEU A 491 -10.72 19.81 4.20
C LEU A 491 -12.22 19.96 4.40
N GLN A 492 -12.84 18.97 5.00
CA GLN A 492 -14.27 18.98 5.25
C GLN A 492 -14.63 19.78 6.52
N GLY A 493 -15.92 20.14 6.67
CA GLY A 493 -16.40 20.90 7.83
C GLY A 493 -15.97 22.36 7.78
N GLN A 494 -15.52 22.90 8.90
CA GLN A 494 -15.04 24.26 9.09
C GLN A 494 -13.52 24.33 9.38
N GLN A 495 -12.76 23.35 8.95
CA GLN A 495 -11.34 23.29 9.22
C GLN A 495 -10.56 24.42 8.54
N SER A 496 -10.89 24.73 7.27
CA SER A 496 -10.24 25.81 6.52
C SER A 496 -10.56 27.18 7.15
N GLU A 497 -11.81 27.42 7.54
CA GLU A 497 -12.21 28.66 8.23
C GLU A 497 -11.53 28.81 9.61
N MET A 498 -11.30 27.68 10.30
CA MET A 498 -10.52 27.67 11.55
C MET A 498 -9.07 28.09 11.29
N LEU A 499 -8.43 27.58 10.22
CA LEU A 499 -7.06 27.95 9.85
C LEU A 499 -6.99 29.45 9.44
N GLU A 500 -7.93 29.94 8.67
CA GLU A 500 -8.05 31.37 8.35
C GLU A 500 -8.17 32.24 9.62
N ALA A 501 -9.00 31.78 10.58
CA ALA A 501 -9.18 32.47 11.85
C ALA A 501 -7.87 32.52 12.67
N LEU A 502 -7.08 31.45 12.66
CA LEU A 502 -5.76 31.39 13.30
C LEU A 502 -4.76 32.30 12.58
N ALA A 503 -4.63 32.21 11.27
CA ALA A 503 -3.72 33.03 10.44
C ALA A 503 -4.01 34.52 10.62
N SER A 504 -5.32 34.91 10.73
CA SER A 504 -5.72 36.30 10.98
C SER A 504 -5.17 36.92 12.26
N THR A 505 -4.64 36.11 13.17
CA THR A 505 -4.02 36.61 14.42
C THR A 505 -2.61 37.12 14.24
N GLY A 506 -1.95 36.83 13.09
CA GLY A 506 -0.58 37.17 12.80
C GLY A 506 0.46 36.40 13.65
N LYS A 507 0.07 35.30 14.28
CA LYS A 507 0.97 34.42 15.02
C LYS A 507 1.48 33.30 14.09
N PRO A 508 2.71 32.82 14.28
CA PRO A 508 3.22 31.67 13.51
C PRO A 508 2.27 30.47 13.62
N LEU A 509 1.90 29.90 12.47
CA LEU A 509 0.95 28.79 12.34
C LEU A 509 1.63 27.57 11.75
N VAL A 510 1.64 26.48 12.51
CA VAL A 510 2.03 25.14 12.06
C VAL A 510 0.76 24.32 11.85
N THR A 511 0.56 23.85 10.62
CA THR A 511 -0.57 22.96 10.29
C THR A 511 -0.07 21.54 10.11
N VAL A 512 -0.65 20.60 10.86
CA VAL A 512 -0.36 19.17 10.82
C VAL A 512 -1.56 18.45 10.24
N PHE A 513 -1.38 17.80 9.10
CA PHE A 513 -2.43 17.02 8.42
C PHE A 513 -2.38 15.56 8.81
N MET A 514 -3.54 14.99 9.16
CA MET A 514 -3.76 13.56 9.34
C MET A 514 -4.90 13.14 8.39
N ALA A 515 -4.56 12.45 7.29
CA ALA A 515 -5.54 12.09 6.27
C ALA A 515 -5.15 10.80 5.54
N GLY A 516 -6.16 10.13 4.96
CA GLY A 516 -5.98 8.87 4.25
C GLY A 516 -5.59 8.99 2.78
N ARG A 517 -5.46 10.21 2.26
CA ARG A 517 -5.23 10.50 0.83
C ARG A 517 -4.51 11.83 0.62
N PRO A 518 -3.95 12.12 -0.56
CA PRO A 518 -3.57 13.48 -0.92
C PRO A 518 -4.81 14.40 -0.98
N LEU A 519 -4.82 15.43 -0.15
CA LEU A 519 -5.85 16.47 -0.18
C LEU A 519 -5.43 17.64 -1.07
N VAL A 520 -6.40 18.44 -1.50
CA VAL A 520 -6.16 19.73 -2.15
C VAL A 520 -5.94 20.77 -1.04
N ILE A 521 -4.67 21.15 -0.83
CA ILE A 521 -4.22 21.92 0.35
C ILE A 521 -3.48 23.22 0.00
N ALA A 522 -3.63 23.72 -1.23
CA ALA A 522 -2.87 24.88 -1.67
C ALA A 522 -3.13 26.12 -0.80
N SER A 523 -4.40 26.37 -0.45
CA SER A 523 -4.83 27.49 0.41
C SER A 523 -4.29 27.35 1.83
N GLU A 524 -4.37 26.16 2.41
CA GLU A 524 -3.90 25.89 3.76
C GLU A 524 -2.38 26.02 3.87
N MET A 525 -1.65 25.63 2.81
CA MET A 525 -0.21 25.86 2.72
C MET A 525 0.17 27.33 2.68
N GLU A 526 -0.64 28.19 2.01
CA GLU A 526 -0.42 29.63 1.97
C GLU A 526 -0.64 30.27 3.35
N LEU A 527 -1.64 29.81 4.11
CA LEU A 527 -1.96 30.31 5.45
C LEU A 527 -0.93 29.94 6.52
N SER A 528 -0.13 28.89 6.31
CA SER A 528 0.72 28.26 7.32
C SER A 528 2.20 28.63 7.13
N ASP A 529 2.93 28.85 8.23
CA ASP A 529 4.41 29.01 8.23
C ASP A 529 5.13 27.66 8.12
N ALA A 530 4.51 26.57 8.58
CA ALA A 530 4.98 25.22 8.34
C ALA A 530 3.82 24.26 8.14
N VAL A 531 4.02 23.24 7.31
CA VAL A 531 3.04 22.19 7.01
C VAL A 531 3.73 20.83 7.11
N LEU A 532 3.19 19.99 8.00
CA LEU A 532 3.61 18.61 8.21
C LEU A 532 2.45 17.68 7.83
N TYR A 533 2.67 16.71 6.94
CA TYR A 533 1.66 15.73 6.51
C TYR A 533 2.01 14.37 7.11
N MET A 534 1.23 13.92 8.09
CA MET A 534 1.52 12.70 8.86
C MET A 534 0.71 11.49 8.39
N TRP A 535 -0.14 11.64 7.36
CA TRP A 535 -1.12 10.63 6.99
C TRP A 535 -2.01 10.28 8.19
N HIS A 536 -2.55 9.05 8.28
CA HIS A 536 -3.05 8.56 9.56
C HIS A 536 -1.90 7.79 10.23
N PRO A 537 -1.30 8.32 11.31
CA PRO A 537 0.00 7.85 11.82
C PRO A 537 -0.08 6.65 12.78
N GLY A 538 -1.27 6.13 13.07
CA GLY A 538 -1.45 4.96 13.92
C GLY A 538 -1.32 5.23 15.43
N THR A 539 -1.10 4.16 16.20
CA THR A 539 -1.08 4.13 17.68
C THR A 539 -0.12 5.14 18.29
N MET A 540 1.08 5.31 17.70
CA MET A 540 2.14 6.17 18.23
C MET A 540 2.19 7.55 17.56
N GLY A 541 1.16 7.94 16.81
CA GLY A 541 1.12 9.18 16.04
C GLY A 541 1.34 10.44 16.86
N GLY A 542 0.78 10.50 18.07
CA GLY A 542 0.98 11.65 18.95
C GLY A 542 2.42 11.80 19.46
N GLN A 543 3.10 10.68 19.79
CA GLN A 543 4.52 10.73 20.18
C GLN A 543 5.40 11.16 19.00
N ALA A 544 5.14 10.62 17.82
CA ALA A 544 5.83 11.00 16.59
C ALA A 544 5.64 12.49 16.27
N ALA A 545 4.41 13.00 16.38
CA ALA A 545 4.13 14.44 16.22
C ALA A 545 4.93 15.30 17.17
N TYR A 546 4.95 14.94 18.47
CA TYR A 546 5.77 15.64 19.44
C TYR A 546 7.25 15.62 19.06
N ASN A 547 7.80 14.45 18.74
CA ASN A 547 9.22 14.29 18.40
C ASN A 547 9.63 15.14 17.19
N LEU A 548 8.78 15.18 16.16
CA LEU A 548 8.98 16.01 14.97
C LEU A 548 8.90 17.50 15.31
N LEU A 549 7.82 17.95 15.94
CA LEU A 549 7.60 19.37 16.23
C LEU A 549 8.71 19.98 17.11
N TRP A 550 9.24 19.23 18.08
CA TRP A 550 10.32 19.68 18.96
C TRP A 550 11.73 19.25 18.51
N GLY A 551 11.87 18.71 17.30
CA GLY A 551 13.16 18.35 16.71
C GLY A 551 13.88 17.21 17.41
N LYS A 552 13.16 16.33 18.12
CA LYS A 552 13.70 15.07 18.63
C LYS A 552 13.92 14.06 17.51
N ALA A 553 13.08 14.14 16.48
CA ALA A 553 13.27 13.50 15.19
C ALA A 553 13.31 14.57 14.09
N ASN A 554 14.03 14.28 13.01
CA ASN A 554 14.11 15.14 11.84
C ASN A 554 13.23 14.54 10.73
N PRO A 555 12.25 15.28 10.15
CA PRO A 555 11.44 14.79 9.05
C PRO A 555 12.30 14.27 7.90
N SER A 556 11.94 13.11 7.38
CA SER A 556 12.66 12.47 6.27
C SER A 556 11.74 11.81 5.27
N GLY A 557 10.42 11.83 5.52
CA GLY A 557 9.43 11.27 4.62
C GLY A 557 9.40 11.96 3.26
N LYS A 558 9.06 11.18 2.23
CA LYS A 558 8.90 11.63 0.84
C LYS A 558 7.53 11.22 0.31
N LEU A 559 6.88 12.08 -0.45
CA LEU A 559 5.54 11.81 -0.98
C LEU A 559 5.53 10.56 -1.90
N PRO A 560 4.76 9.52 -1.59
CA PRO A 560 4.63 8.33 -2.42
C PRO A 560 3.58 8.51 -3.53
N VAL A 561 2.98 9.69 -3.60
CA VAL A 561 1.91 10.06 -4.53
C VAL A 561 1.96 11.55 -4.79
N THR A 562 1.65 11.93 -6.01
CA THR A 562 1.59 13.32 -6.47
C THR A 562 0.39 14.06 -5.86
N PHE A 563 0.58 15.28 -5.37
CA PHE A 563 -0.50 16.14 -4.85
C PHE A 563 -1.05 17.05 -5.93
N PRO A 564 -2.35 17.01 -6.23
CA PRO A 564 -2.98 17.88 -7.22
C PRO A 564 -3.15 19.31 -6.67
N ARG A 565 -3.25 20.28 -7.59
CA ARG A 565 -3.65 21.67 -7.24
C ARG A 565 -5.16 21.80 -7.05
N ASN A 566 -5.92 21.00 -7.78
CA ASN A 566 -7.36 20.82 -7.65
C ASN A 566 -7.80 19.47 -8.24
N GLU A 567 -9.03 19.07 -8.00
CA GLU A 567 -9.59 17.80 -8.45
C GLU A 567 -9.63 17.68 -9.98
N GLY A 568 -9.75 18.79 -10.68
CA GLY A 568 -9.80 18.83 -12.15
C GLY A 568 -8.50 18.37 -12.81
N GLN A 569 -7.37 18.37 -12.10
CA GLN A 569 -6.10 17.83 -12.60
C GLN A 569 -6.03 16.30 -12.60
N ILE A 570 -6.90 15.60 -11.87
CA ILE A 570 -6.85 14.16 -11.72
C ILE A 570 -7.29 13.47 -13.02
N PRO A 571 -6.52 12.48 -13.52
CA PRO A 571 -5.30 11.90 -12.91
C PRO A 571 -4.03 12.73 -13.20
N ILE A 572 -3.27 13.03 -12.14
CA ILE A 572 -1.93 13.62 -12.24
C ILE A 572 -0.93 12.76 -11.47
N TYR A 573 0.15 12.33 -12.12
CA TYR A 573 1.18 11.47 -11.54
C TYR A 573 2.53 11.70 -12.26
N TYR A 574 3.65 11.47 -11.58
CA TYR A 574 4.96 11.87 -12.06
C TYR A 574 5.43 11.11 -13.33
N ASN A 575 5.08 9.83 -13.47
CA ASN A 575 5.53 8.96 -14.57
C ASN A 575 4.56 8.98 -15.77
N HIS A 576 3.99 10.13 -16.08
CA HIS A 576 3.13 10.30 -17.25
C HIS A 576 3.90 10.10 -18.55
N LYS A 577 3.20 9.67 -19.60
CA LYS A 577 3.80 9.40 -20.92
C LYS A 577 4.10 10.69 -21.67
N HIS A 578 5.05 10.59 -22.63
CA HIS A 578 5.23 11.64 -23.64
C HIS A 578 3.94 11.84 -24.43
N THR A 579 3.59 13.09 -24.69
CA THR A 579 2.50 13.50 -25.58
C THR A 579 3.05 14.24 -26.78
N SER A 580 2.27 14.40 -27.87
CA SER A 580 2.71 15.12 -29.05
C SER A 580 2.93 16.62 -28.79
N HIS A 581 2.25 17.20 -27.79
CA HIS A 581 2.32 18.60 -27.43
C HIS A 581 2.49 18.74 -25.91
N ILE A 582 3.72 18.48 -25.46
CA ILE A 582 4.06 18.51 -24.02
C ILE A 582 3.91 19.93 -23.48
N ALA A 583 3.22 20.08 -22.35
CA ALA A 583 3.15 21.33 -21.62
C ALA A 583 4.54 21.75 -21.13
N LYS A 584 4.87 23.04 -21.25
CA LYS A 584 6.18 23.61 -20.90
C LYS A 584 6.18 24.38 -19.59
N GLY A 585 5.01 24.57 -18.96
CA GLY A 585 4.86 25.38 -17.76
C GLY A 585 4.82 26.89 -18.03
N THR A 586 4.84 27.29 -19.32
CA THR A 586 4.79 28.70 -19.76
C THR A 586 3.51 29.01 -20.54
N GLU A 587 2.55 28.11 -20.47
CA GLU A 587 1.26 28.23 -21.14
C GLU A 587 0.46 29.42 -20.59
N GLY A 588 -0.36 30.03 -21.45
CA GLY A 588 -1.24 31.13 -21.04
C GLY A 588 -2.29 30.63 -20.05
N ASN A 589 -2.53 31.42 -19.00
CA ASN A 589 -3.61 31.22 -18.05
C ASN A 589 -4.79 32.15 -18.43
N LEU A 590 -6.04 31.72 -18.20
CA LEU A 590 -7.24 32.49 -18.46
C LEU A 590 -7.21 33.90 -17.83
N ASP A 591 -6.63 34.04 -16.64
CA ASP A 591 -6.50 35.31 -15.93
C ASP A 591 -5.66 36.36 -16.70
N ASN A 592 -4.76 35.87 -17.58
CA ASN A 592 -3.86 36.72 -18.36
C ASN A 592 -4.32 36.88 -19.83
N VAL A 593 -5.47 36.28 -20.18
CA VAL A 593 -6.01 36.36 -21.55
C VAL A 593 -6.83 37.67 -21.72
N PRO A 594 -6.49 38.51 -22.69
CA PRO A 594 -7.30 39.70 -23.00
C PRO A 594 -8.73 39.33 -23.39
N ARG A 595 -9.70 40.14 -22.97
CA ARG A 595 -11.07 40.01 -23.45
C ARG A 595 -11.09 40.05 -24.99
N GLU A 596 -11.94 39.23 -25.60
CA GLU A 596 -12.11 39.15 -27.06
C GLU A 596 -10.85 38.64 -27.80
N MET A 597 -9.97 37.91 -27.11
CA MET A 597 -8.82 37.26 -27.74
C MET A 597 -9.28 36.25 -28.80
N PRO A 598 -8.71 36.25 -30.02
CA PRO A 598 -9.01 35.23 -31.01
C PRO A 598 -8.67 33.81 -30.49
N GLN A 599 -9.52 32.82 -30.78
CA GLN A 599 -9.39 31.41 -30.32
C GLN A 599 -8.06 30.74 -30.64
N SER A 600 -7.19 31.29 -31.46
CA SER A 600 -6.09 30.60 -32.10
C SER A 600 -4.80 30.47 -31.28
N VAL A 601 -4.67 30.94 -30.03
CA VAL A 601 -3.31 31.23 -29.54
C VAL A 601 -3.06 30.94 -28.05
N MET A 602 -3.46 29.78 -27.54
CA MET A 602 -3.14 29.40 -26.17
C MET A 602 -2.00 28.32 -26.07
N GLY A 603 -1.12 28.27 -27.08
CA GLY A 603 0.11 27.49 -27.03
C GLY A 603 0.06 26.07 -27.64
N HIS A 604 -1.10 25.52 -27.94
CA HIS A 604 -1.28 24.18 -28.54
C HIS A 604 -0.57 23.08 -27.73
N THR A 605 -0.66 23.12 -26.40
CA THR A 605 -0.05 22.15 -25.49
C THR A 605 -1.09 21.38 -24.71
N SER A 606 -0.71 20.21 -24.17
CA SER A 606 -1.56 19.36 -23.32
C SER A 606 -1.61 19.94 -21.92
N SER A 607 -2.41 21.02 -21.73
CA SER A 607 -2.57 21.73 -20.46
C SER A 607 -4.00 22.22 -20.27
N TYR A 608 -4.38 22.47 -19.03
CA TYR A 608 -5.60 23.21 -18.69
C TYR A 608 -5.38 24.71 -18.84
N LEU A 609 -6.44 25.46 -19.04
CA LEU A 609 -6.37 26.92 -19.19
C LEU A 609 -6.35 27.67 -17.85
N ASP A 610 -6.83 27.03 -16.79
CA ASP A 610 -7.13 27.64 -15.49
C ASP A 610 -6.26 27.10 -14.35
N VAL A 611 -5.41 26.13 -14.62
CA VAL A 611 -4.47 25.57 -13.64
C VAL A 611 -3.12 25.24 -14.29
N ALA A 612 -2.05 25.44 -13.56
CA ALA A 612 -0.70 25.11 -14.03
C ALA A 612 -0.59 23.61 -14.38
N PRO A 613 0.17 23.22 -15.42
CA PRO A 613 0.34 21.81 -15.80
C PRO A 613 1.14 21.00 -14.80
N THR A 614 1.83 21.65 -13.86
CA THR A 614 2.58 20.99 -12.78
C THR A 614 1.69 20.67 -11.58
N PRO A 615 1.99 19.60 -10.82
CA PRO A 615 1.29 19.33 -9.57
C PRO A 615 1.53 20.42 -8.52
N LEU A 616 0.80 20.38 -7.42
CA LEU A 616 1.09 21.19 -6.24
C LEU A 616 2.43 20.73 -5.63
N LEU A 617 2.57 19.45 -5.38
CA LEU A 617 3.80 18.81 -4.88
C LEU A 617 4.05 17.52 -5.67
N PRO A 618 5.30 17.30 -6.13
CA PRO A 618 5.62 16.13 -6.94
C PRO A 618 5.87 14.87 -6.09
N PHE A 619 5.77 13.71 -6.71
CA PHE A 619 6.22 12.44 -6.14
C PHE A 619 7.67 12.53 -5.66
N GLY A 620 7.97 11.91 -4.52
CA GLY A 620 9.29 11.89 -3.93
C GLY A 620 9.68 13.17 -3.17
N PHE A 621 8.83 14.21 -3.16
CA PHE A 621 9.08 15.47 -2.46
C PHE A 621 8.95 15.31 -0.94
N GLY A 622 9.81 16.01 -0.20
CA GLY A 622 9.76 16.15 1.25
C GLY A 622 10.98 16.91 1.74
N LEU A 623 10.74 17.83 2.68
CA LEU A 623 11.77 18.68 3.30
C LEU A 623 12.34 18.04 4.57
N SER A 624 13.44 18.59 5.05
CA SER A 624 14.10 18.23 6.30
C SER A 624 14.39 19.49 7.10
N TYR A 625 14.73 19.38 8.38
CA TYR A 625 15.27 20.48 9.20
C TYR A 625 16.72 20.79 8.89
N THR A 626 17.34 20.02 8.00
CA THR A 626 18.67 20.30 7.43
C THR A 626 18.56 20.37 5.91
N THR A 627 19.67 20.70 5.25
CA THR A 627 19.71 20.80 3.78
C THR A 627 20.73 19.82 3.21
N PHE A 628 20.43 19.30 2.02
CA PHE A 628 21.30 18.36 1.32
C PHE A 628 21.67 18.87 -0.07
N GLU A 629 22.90 18.61 -0.49
CA GLU A 629 23.38 18.91 -1.83
C GLU A 629 23.87 17.62 -2.49
N LEU A 630 23.37 17.37 -3.72
CA LEU A 630 23.81 16.28 -4.58
C LEU A 630 24.83 16.84 -5.58
N SER A 631 25.95 16.13 -5.75
CA SER A 631 27.00 16.52 -6.67
C SER A 631 27.73 15.30 -7.26
N HIS A 632 28.64 15.54 -8.21
CA HIS A 632 29.54 14.53 -8.81
C HIS A 632 28.83 13.25 -9.29
N LEU A 633 27.64 13.39 -9.90
CA LEU A 633 26.96 12.26 -10.52
C LEU A 633 27.84 11.60 -11.59
N ARG A 634 28.12 10.33 -11.44
CA ARG A 634 28.86 9.52 -12.43
C ARG A 634 28.20 8.18 -12.64
N VAL A 635 28.14 7.76 -13.89
CA VAL A 635 27.73 6.42 -14.29
C VAL A 635 29.00 5.60 -14.51
N GLU A 636 29.20 4.55 -13.72
CA GLU A 636 30.40 3.68 -13.82
C GLU A 636 30.31 2.81 -15.08
N THR A 637 29.10 2.38 -15.43
CA THR A 637 28.83 1.52 -16.58
C THR A 637 27.99 2.26 -17.62
N PRO A 638 28.59 3.21 -18.40
CA PRO A 638 27.83 4.00 -19.37
C PRO A 638 27.31 3.21 -20.56
N GLU A 639 27.83 2.00 -20.80
CA GLU A 639 27.34 1.04 -21.77
C GLU A 639 27.10 -0.31 -21.09
N VAL A 640 25.86 -0.83 -21.21
CA VAL A 640 25.40 -2.05 -20.54
C VAL A 640 24.73 -3.00 -21.54
N ARG A 641 24.65 -4.28 -21.19
CA ARG A 641 23.88 -5.33 -21.88
C ARG A 641 22.72 -5.79 -21.02
N ALA A 642 21.86 -6.63 -21.55
CA ALA A 642 20.64 -7.08 -20.88
C ALA A 642 20.87 -7.78 -19.50
N SER A 643 22.03 -8.43 -19.34
CA SER A 643 22.39 -9.13 -18.08
C SER A 643 23.11 -8.26 -17.05
N ASP A 644 23.38 -7.00 -17.37
CA ASP A 644 24.21 -6.12 -16.56
C ASP A 644 23.34 -5.26 -15.60
N SER A 645 24.00 -4.49 -14.76
CA SER A 645 23.40 -3.40 -13.99
C SER A 645 24.03 -2.07 -14.38
N VAL A 646 23.21 -1.01 -14.38
CA VAL A 646 23.71 0.36 -14.44
C VAL A 646 24.12 0.78 -13.03
N VAL A 647 25.42 0.93 -12.81
CA VAL A 647 25.98 1.37 -11.51
C VAL A 647 26.22 2.87 -11.52
N VAL A 648 25.66 3.55 -10.55
CA VAL A 648 25.65 5.00 -10.45
C VAL A 648 26.21 5.42 -9.09
N TYR A 649 27.02 6.46 -9.09
CA TYR A 649 27.51 7.09 -7.87
C TYR A 649 27.14 8.58 -7.86
N VAL A 650 26.75 9.07 -6.70
CA VAL A 650 26.48 10.48 -6.46
C VAL A 650 26.96 10.85 -5.06
N ASP A 651 27.59 12.01 -4.93
CA ASP A 651 27.96 12.53 -3.61
C ASP A 651 26.76 13.27 -3.02
N VAL A 652 26.44 12.94 -1.76
CA VAL A 652 25.39 13.58 -0.97
C VAL A 652 26.03 14.23 0.24
N LYS A 653 25.87 15.53 0.37
CA LYS A 653 26.40 16.31 1.48
C LYS A 653 25.27 16.91 2.30
N ASN A 654 25.30 16.70 3.60
CA ASN A 654 24.50 17.48 4.53
C ASN A 654 25.15 18.87 4.69
N THR A 655 24.47 19.91 4.20
CA THR A 655 25.00 21.30 4.22
C THR A 655 24.48 22.11 5.39
N GLY A 656 23.60 21.54 6.22
CA GLY A 656 23.06 22.20 7.41
C GLY A 656 23.84 21.86 8.69
N ASP A 657 23.25 22.19 9.82
CA ASP A 657 23.87 22.20 11.16
C ASP A 657 23.47 21.03 12.07
N ARG A 658 22.65 20.10 11.56
CA ARG A 658 22.16 18.93 12.30
C ARG A 658 22.16 17.67 11.47
N GLN A 659 22.16 16.52 12.13
CA GLN A 659 21.97 15.23 11.49
C GLN A 659 20.62 15.18 10.77
N GLY A 660 20.59 14.54 9.61
CA GLY A 660 19.36 14.29 8.85
C GLY A 660 19.47 13.09 7.93
N CYS A 661 18.34 12.65 7.43
CA CYS A 661 18.25 11.58 6.46
C CYS A 661 17.66 12.09 5.14
N GLU A 662 18.27 11.72 4.01
CA GLU A 662 17.80 12.03 2.68
C GLU A 662 17.53 10.73 1.90
N VAL A 663 16.55 10.77 0.98
CA VAL A 663 16.28 9.68 0.04
C VAL A 663 16.77 10.08 -1.35
N VAL A 664 17.87 9.46 -1.77
CA VAL A 664 18.43 9.64 -3.10
C VAL A 664 17.66 8.76 -4.08
N GLN A 665 17.06 9.35 -5.09
CA GLN A 665 16.14 8.70 -6.02
C GLN A 665 16.72 8.74 -7.45
N ALA A 666 16.78 7.59 -8.12
CA ALA A 666 17.27 7.46 -9.48
C ALA A 666 16.13 7.12 -10.45
N TYR A 667 15.95 7.97 -11.43
CA TYR A 667 14.91 7.87 -12.45
C TYR A 667 15.52 7.62 -13.82
N THR A 668 14.92 6.74 -14.61
CA THR A 668 15.32 6.50 -16.00
C THR A 668 14.20 6.92 -16.95
N GLY A 669 14.60 7.45 -18.12
CA GLY A 669 13.69 7.80 -19.19
C GLY A 669 14.28 7.52 -20.56
N ARG A 670 13.45 7.51 -21.59
CA ARG A 670 13.87 7.30 -22.99
C ARG A 670 13.23 8.33 -23.90
N LYS A 671 13.99 8.84 -24.88
CA LYS A 671 13.44 9.72 -25.93
C LYS A 671 12.68 8.97 -27.02
N SER A 672 12.99 7.67 -27.22
CA SER A 672 12.34 6.84 -28.23
C SER A 672 12.34 5.37 -27.83
N ALA A 673 11.24 4.68 -28.11
CA ALA A 673 11.06 3.25 -27.93
C ALA A 673 10.02 2.74 -28.95
N SER A 674 9.78 1.43 -29.00
CA SER A 674 8.74 0.84 -29.86
C SER A 674 7.31 1.24 -29.47
N THR A 675 7.13 1.71 -28.21
CA THR A 675 5.88 2.26 -27.69
C THR A 675 6.14 3.58 -26.95
N THR A 676 5.11 4.39 -26.75
CA THR A 676 5.21 5.62 -25.94
C THR A 676 5.49 5.25 -24.49
N ARG A 677 6.67 5.68 -23.98
CA ARG A 677 7.11 5.40 -22.61
C ARG A 677 6.83 6.58 -21.69
N PRO A 678 6.80 6.35 -20.35
CA PRO A 678 6.86 7.42 -19.37
C PRO A 678 8.06 8.35 -19.59
N MET A 679 7.91 9.62 -19.23
CA MET A 679 9.01 10.59 -19.29
C MET A 679 10.15 10.20 -18.35
N LYS A 680 9.82 9.66 -17.19
CA LYS A 680 10.75 9.11 -16.19
C LYS A 680 10.05 8.03 -15.36
N GLU A 681 10.83 7.07 -14.85
CA GLU A 681 10.38 5.98 -13.99
C GLU A 681 11.42 5.79 -12.89
N LEU A 682 11.00 5.71 -11.63
CA LEU A 682 11.87 5.37 -10.50
C LEU A 682 12.41 3.95 -10.71
N LYS A 683 13.72 3.76 -10.57
CA LYS A 683 14.38 2.46 -10.77
C LYS A 683 15.37 2.10 -9.66
N ALA A 684 15.75 3.07 -8.82
CA ALA A 684 16.50 2.82 -7.60
C ALA A 684 16.28 3.97 -6.62
N TYR A 685 16.40 3.68 -5.34
CA TYR A 685 16.53 4.68 -4.29
C TYR A 685 17.41 4.16 -3.16
N GLU A 686 18.00 5.09 -2.42
CA GLU A 686 18.81 4.80 -1.24
C GLU A 686 18.55 5.84 -0.17
N ARG A 687 18.27 5.37 1.04
CA ARG A 687 18.07 6.21 2.22
C ARG A 687 19.40 6.41 2.93
N VAL A 688 19.86 7.65 3.09
CA VAL A 688 21.17 7.97 3.65
C VAL A 688 21.05 8.94 4.81
N SER A 689 21.57 8.53 5.99
CA SER A 689 21.67 9.38 7.17
C SER A 689 23.05 10.00 7.24
N LEU A 690 23.14 11.32 7.42
CA LEU A 690 24.38 12.10 7.42
C LEU A 690 24.42 13.05 8.62
N GLU A 691 25.57 13.09 9.30
CA GLU A 691 25.85 14.11 10.29
C GLU A 691 25.95 15.51 9.66
N ALA A 692 25.87 16.57 10.47
CA ALA A 692 26.10 17.94 10.02
C ALA A 692 27.43 18.08 9.29
N GLY A 693 27.41 18.57 8.05
CA GLY A 693 28.61 18.76 7.23
C GLY A 693 29.18 17.47 6.59
N GLU A 694 28.65 16.28 6.94
CA GLU A 694 29.11 15.01 6.36
C GLU A 694 28.78 14.94 4.87
N CYS A 695 29.73 14.37 4.10
CA CYS A 695 29.56 14.04 2.69
C CYS A 695 29.81 12.55 2.49
N ARG A 696 28.91 11.88 1.78
CA ARG A 696 29.00 10.44 1.48
C ARG A 696 28.72 10.18 0.01
N THR A 697 29.51 9.32 -0.61
CA THR A 697 29.22 8.81 -1.93
C THR A 697 28.21 7.68 -1.83
N VAL A 698 27.04 7.85 -2.42
CA VAL A 698 25.96 6.88 -2.50
C VAL A 698 26.11 6.10 -3.79
N ARG A 699 25.99 4.77 -3.70
CA ARG A 699 25.96 3.85 -4.84
C ARG A 699 24.53 3.39 -5.08
N LEU A 700 24.04 3.62 -6.29
CA LEU A 700 22.75 3.10 -6.75
C LEU A 700 23.01 2.07 -7.84
N GLU A 701 22.21 0.99 -7.84
CA GLU A 701 22.28 -0.06 -8.83
C GLU A 701 20.91 -0.27 -9.48
N ILE A 702 20.87 -0.20 -10.80
CA ILE A 702 19.67 -0.38 -11.60
C ILE A 702 19.88 -1.62 -12.47
N PRO A 703 19.33 -2.78 -12.11
CA PRO A 703 19.39 -3.97 -12.97
C PRO A 703 18.74 -3.65 -14.32
N VAL A 704 19.41 -4.02 -15.42
CA VAL A 704 18.89 -3.72 -16.78
C VAL A 704 17.54 -4.40 -17.02
N GLU A 705 17.28 -5.53 -16.40
CA GLU A 705 15.97 -6.20 -16.46
C GLU A 705 14.82 -5.32 -15.93
N SER A 706 15.09 -4.42 -14.97
CA SER A 706 14.10 -3.47 -14.44
C SER A 706 13.67 -2.40 -15.46
N LEU A 707 14.41 -2.26 -16.56
CA LEU A 707 14.10 -1.40 -17.69
C LEU A 707 13.17 -2.06 -18.72
N ALA A 708 12.78 -3.32 -18.48
CA ALA A 708 11.85 -4.05 -19.32
C ALA A 708 10.46 -3.40 -19.32
N PHE A 709 9.76 -3.54 -20.43
CA PHE A 709 8.40 -3.04 -20.61
C PHE A 709 7.63 -3.87 -21.65
N CYS A 710 6.33 -3.68 -21.71
CA CYS A 710 5.47 -4.32 -22.70
C CYS A 710 5.65 -3.66 -24.08
N ARG A 711 6.34 -4.36 -24.99
CA ARG A 711 6.68 -3.88 -26.34
C ARG A 711 5.45 -3.81 -27.25
N LYS A 712 5.66 -3.34 -28.48
CA LYS A 712 4.60 -3.17 -29.48
C LYS A 712 3.84 -4.48 -29.79
N ASP A 713 4.53 -5.60 -29.77
CA ASP A 713 4.00 -6.95 -30.02
C ASP A 713 3.46 -7.65 -28.78
N LEU A 714 3.32 -6.92 -27.66
CA LEU A 714 2.95 -7.40 -26.32
C LEU A 714 3.98 -8.31 -25.65
N SER A 715 5.16 -8.50 -26.22
CA SER A 715 6.25 -9.21 -25.53
C SER A 715 6.84 -8.33 -24.40
N TRP A 716 7.25 -8.96 -23.30
CA TRP A 716 7.97 -8.31 -22.21
C TRP A 716 9.47 -8.31 -22.45
N GLY A 717 10.15 -7.20 -22.25
CA GLY A 717 11.60 -7.13 -22.33
C GLY A 717 12.17 -5.74 -22.53
N THR A 718 13.50 -5.64 -22.49
CA THR A 718 14.25 -4.41 -22.72
C THR A 718 14.44 -4.14 -24.20
N GLU A 719 14.68 -2.90 -24.57
CA GLU A 719 15.09 -2.50 -25.93
C GLU A 719 16.42 -1.73 -25.89
N PRO A 720 17.36 -2.03 -26.78
CA PRO A 720 18.59 -1.27 -26.96
C PRO A 720 18.31 0.21 -27.25
N GLY A 721 19.22 1.08 -26.82
CA GLY A 721 19.10 2.52 -27.06
C GLY A 721 19.69 3.37 -25.96
N ASN A 722 19.53 4.69 -26.10
CA ASN A 722 20.04 5.67 -25.14
C ASN A 722 18.96 5.96 -24.08
N TYR A 723 19.38 5.97 -22.84
CA TYR A 723 18.58 6.31 -21.69
C TYR A 723 19.06 7.61 -21.05
N VAL A 724 18.12 8.38 -20.53
CA VAL A 724 18.38 9.50 -19.64
C VAL A 724 18.31 8.97 -18.21
N LEU A 725 19.29 9.31 -17.39
CA LEU A 725 19.32 9.03 -15.96
C LEU A 725 19.22 10.38 -15.22
N THR A 726 18.25 10.49 -14.31
CA THR A 726 18.13 11.62 -13.41
C THR A 726 18.28 11.14 -11.98
N VAL A 727 19.15 11.74 -11.19
CA VAL A 727 19.31 11.44 -9.77
C VAL A 727 19.02 12.69 -8.97
N GLY A 728 18.05 12.60 -8.07
CA GLY A 728 17.57 13.73 -7.27
C GLY A 728 16.98 13.28 -5.94
N THR A 729 16.32 14.22 -5.26
CA THR A 729 15.61 14.00 -3.99
C THR A 729 14.09 13.96 -4.17
N SER A 730 13.64 14.12 -5.41
CA SER A 730 12.24 13.98 -5.83
C SER A 730 12.17 13.67 -7.32
N SER A 731 10.97 13.47 -7.85
CA SER A 731 10.74 13.30 -9.29
C SER A 731 10.99 14.58 -10.10
N GLU A 732 11.11 15.74 -9.45
CA GLU A 732 11.40 17.01 -10.12
C GLU A 732 12.83 17.48 -9.82
N GLY A 733 13.49 18.04 -10.85
CA GLY A 733 14.89 18.47 -10.75
C GLY A 733 15.90 17.30 -10.75
N GLY A 734 17.09 17.54 -10.17
CA GLY A 734 18.15 16.55 -10.03
C GLY A 734 19.30 16.71 -11.03
N LEU A 735 20.33 15.87 -10.85
CA LEU A 735 21.49 15.75 -11.73
C LEU A 735 21.17 14.80 -12.87
N VAL A 736 21.59 15.14 -14.08
CA VAL A 736 21.29 14.36 -15.29
C VAL A 736 22.56 13.73 -15.84
N SER A 737 22.45 12.46 -16.22
CA SER A 737 23.49 11.71 -16.94
C SER A 737 22.82 10.79 -18.00
N TYR A 738 23.63 10.00 -18.67
CA TYR A 738 23.16 9.14 -19.76
C TYR A 738 23.87 7.80 -19.71
N PHE A 739 23.18 6.76 -20.17
CA PHE A 739 23.77 5.45 -20.44
C PHE A 739 23.13 4.83 -21.70
N LYS A 740 23.80 3.81 -22.24
CA LYS A 740 23.35 3.12 -23.43
C LYS A 740 23.18 1.63 -23.16
N LEU A 741 22.02 1.10 -23.49
CA LEU A 741 21.78 -0.34 -23.54
C LEU A 741 22.13 -0.83 -24.93
N ASN A 742 23.10 -1.74 -25.03
CA ASN A 742 23.51 -2.41 -26.26
C ASN A 742 22.71 -3.71 -26.46
N HIS A 743 22.81 -4.28 -27.67
CA HIS A 743 22.20 -5.57 -28.03
C HIS A 743 22.81 -6.74 -27.30
#